data_7a2b1dd64f019ffd5dd55d5e84dbe3bd
#
_entry.id   7a2b1dd64f019ffd5dd55d5e84dbe3bd
#
_cell.length_a   1.000
_cell.length_b   1.000
_cell.length_c   1.000
_cell.angle_alpha   90.00
_cell.angle_beta   90.00
_cell.angle_gamma   90.00
#
_symmetry.space_group_name_H-M   'P 1'
#
loop_
_entity.id
_entity.type
_entity.pdbx_description
1 polymer ?
#
loop_
_entity_poly.entity_id
_entity_poly.type
_entity_poly.pdbx_seq_one_letter_code
_entity_poly.pdbx_strand_id
1 'polypeptide(L)'
;MTNKRKTQLGYFIDFNLWQDALKLLRFQIKQKRSNRHFNTLSMFYYEKLDTTCLDFEPQIYFDTKIASSLFYGLTKEFSVFSYVIPKPGLGLRDYRFFTYPMRVVYYAVGLYLLKLSQELRAEIQKVTRIEAFYGGDLKYKQDELEVTAKNIYHRSFHEQFKQRIKEETISRNQDKFILRLDIENYFNEISIPKLLQLLHTYIKPSKQASMSFDTLTREQIVCLFQFIANGKSSGIPQGENNIISSFIGHLYLVFADLFIDDVLKKHINVIEFHKIIRYTDDIYISITFKDQIKHENQGILIHSIASQISEVLYSRLSLKLNSKTRLYRMAKPGEKEELLKNIRKASLSDGYASLDEEENQDKKTGVSVETPQEKLDKIFDELRKIKESRVEDYFIRDSLTQDEDEALQEVFNKSVEQILDKPENKKEIGLIFKEFNFDLVKVKPLEILIVLLKNEESLKEFKNFCLCKNIITISDADLIVKFLSQTHFSDEELLLKLKKNTHMKDIINVFTTGKINCVSPGYYGLSCMQIRQIAEMPEVIDQTRLRVLSEKEGSYSVALNHLLNEIHAVCKKKEYKVDRDKYDVNQVINFLRLNDVSHEVCLKVRNLFDRRDSNSISHPGSDDSIAWEVTREEYWDYYENVGKCLDFLL
;
A
#
# COMPACT_ATOMS: atom_id res chain seq x y z
N MET A 1 -30.99 -15.59 17.38
CA MET A 1 -29.99 -14.57 17.85
C MET A 1 -28.69 -14.52 17.05
N THR A 2 -28.53 -15.31 16.01
CA THR A 2 -27.21 -15.57 15.42
C THR A 2 -26.88 -14.78 14.15
N ASN A 3 -27.83 -14.11 13.50
CA ASN A 3 -27.56 -13.44 12.22
C ASN A 3 -27.23 -11.94 12.31
N LYS A 4 -27.57 -11.27 13.41
CA LYS A 4 -27.40 -9.81 13.55
C LYS A 4 -25.96 -9.30 13.64
N ARG A 5 -25.01 -10.15 14.11
CA ARG A 5 -23.60 -9.76 14.26
C ARG A 5 -22.72 -10.05 13.03
N LYS A 6 -23.21 -10.82 12.07
CA LYS A 6 -22.40 -11.34 10.97
C LYS A 6 -21.98 -10.29 9.93
N THR A 7 -22.62 -9.13 9.90
CA THR A 7 -22.31 -8.03 8.98
C THR A 7 -21.42 -6.94 9.56
N GLN A 8 -21.00 -7.08 10.81
CA GLN A 8 -20.22 -6.09 11.54
C GLN A 8 -18.74 -6.51 11.65
N LEU A 9 -17.84 -5.52 11.72
CA LEU A 9 -16.41 -5.78 11.92
C LEU A 9 -16.12 -6.59 13.18
N GLY A 10 -16.83 -6.33 14.27
CA GLY A 10 -16.70 -7.05 15.53
C GLY A 10 -17.06 -8.53 15.48
N TYR A 11 -17.55 -9.04 14.33
CA TYR A 11 -17.75 -10.47 14.15
C TYR A 11 -16.44 -11.26 14.04
N PHE A 12 -15.41 -10.67 13.45
CA PHE A 12 -14.11 -11.32 13.24
C PHE A 12 -12.90 -10.51 13.74
N ILE A 13 -13.08 -9.21 14.02
CA ILE A 13 -12.07 -8.37 14.68
C ILE A 13 -12.51 -8.22 16.14
N ASP A 14 -11.83 -8.86 17.07
CA ASP A 14 -12.01 -8.69 18.48
C ASP A 14 -11.18 -7.53 19.03
N PHE A 15 -11.43 -7.18 20.30
CA PHE A 15 -10.71 -6.09 20.96
C PHE A 15 -9.20 -6.35 21.09
N ASN A 16 -8.78 -7.60 21.24
CA ASN A 16 -7.35 -7.94 21.33
C ASN A 16 -6.64 -7.69 20.02
N LEU A 17 -7.23 -8.07 18.87
CA LEU A 17 -6.69 -7.75 17.54
C LEU A 17 -6.61 -6.24 17.32
N TRP A 18 -7.59 -5.49 17.78
CA TRP A 18 -7.59 -4.03 17.72
C TRP A 18 -6.44 -3.43 18.55
N GLN A 19 -6.26 -3.92 19.77
CA GLN A 19 -5.15 -3.51 20.64
C GLN A 19 -3.80 -3.86 20.05
N ASP A 20 -3.64 -5.05 19.46
CA ASP A 20 -2.42 -5.46 18.78
C ASP A 20 -2.10 -4.54 17.59
N ALA A 21 -3.11 -4.14 16.83
CA ALA A 21 -2.97 -3.20 15.73
C ALA A 21 -2.52 -1.81 16.21
N LEU A 22 -3.11 -1.31 17.30
CA LEU A 22 -2.69 -0.08 17.97
C LEU A 22 -1.25 -0.18 18.47
N LYS A 23 -0.89 -1.27 19.15
CA LYS A 23 0.46 -1.55 19.66
C LYS A 23 1.50 -1.51 18.54
N LEU A 24 1.20 -2.18 17.41
CA LEU A 24 2.07 -2.20 16.23
C LEU A 24 2.27 -0.79 15.64
N LEU A 25 1.18 -0.05 15.44
CA LEU A 25 1.24 1.29 14.86
C LEU A 25 1.99 2.27 15.78
N ARG A 26 1.68 2.28 17.08
CA ARG A 26 2.38 3.11 18.08
C ARG A 26 3.87 2.79 18.16
N PHE A 27 4.23 1.53 18.03
CA PHE A 27 5.64 1.16 17.97
C PHE A 27 6.33 1.76 16.73
N GLN A 28 5.71 1.69 15.56
CA GLN A 28 6.25 2.30 14.33
C GLN A 28 6.38 3.83 14.46
N ILE A 29 5.38 4.49 15.04
CA ILE A 29 5.42 5.94 15.30
C ILE A 29 6.64 6.30 16.18
N LYS A 30 6.89 5.53 17.23
CA LYS A 30 8.04 5.75 18.14
C LYS A 30 9.38 5.54 17.44
N GLN A 31 9.47 4.64 16.46
CA GLN A 31 10.70 4.37 15.71
C GLN A 31 11.10 5.50 14.75
N LYS A 32 10.22 6.43 14.39
CA LYS A 32 10.49 7.47 13.38
C LYS A 32 11.70 8.36 13.71
N ARG A 33 12.02 8.55 15.00
CA ARG A 33 13.18 9.36 15.44
C ARG A 33 14.51 8.64 15.29
N SER A 34 14.51 7.31 15.45
CA SER A 34 15.70 6.47 15.41
C SER A 34 15.91 5.78 14.05
N ASN A 35 14.88 5.74 13.21
CA ASN A 35 14.91 5.06 11.94
C ASN A 35 14.23 5.90 10.86
N ARG A 36 15.03 6.40 9.91
CA ARG A 36 14.57 7.22 8.77
C ARG A 36 13.46 6.55 7.95
N HIS A 37 13.43 5.21 7.93
CA HIS A 37 12.40 4.44 7.26
C HIS A 37 10.98 4.76 7.75
N PHE A 38 10.80 5.15 9.00
CA PHE A 38 9.52 5.56 9.57
C PHE A 38 9.34 7.09 9.61
N ASN A 39 10.26 7.85 9.04
CA ASN A 39 10.19 9.31 9.01
C ASN A 39 9.32 9.77 7.84
N THR A 40 8.03 9.53 7.90
CA THR A 40 7.06 9.75 6.82
C THR A 40 5.94 10.69 7.24
N LEU A 41 5.27 11.31 6.26
CA LEU A 41 4.13 12.19 6.49
C LEU A 41 3.04 11.50 7.34
N SER A 42 2.73 10.25 7.04
CA SER A 42 1.75 9.46 7.77
C SER A 42 2.13 9.28 9.24
N MET A 43 3.39 8.93 9.54
CA MET A 43 3.82 8.70 10.91
C MET A 43 3.84 9.97 11.76
N PHE A 44 4.17 11.13 11.16
CA PHE A 44 4.04 12.42 11.84
C PHE A 44 2.59 12.82 12.08
N TYR A 45 1.71 12.56 11.12
CA TYR A 45 0.28 12.77 11.31
C TYR A 45 -0.28 11.89 12.44
N TYR A 46 0.07 10.61 12.47
CA TYR A 46 -0.39 9.70 13.51
C TYR A 46 0.15 10.04 14.90
N GLU A 47 1.38 10.55 15.00
CA GLU A 47 1.91 11.01 16.30
C GLU A 47 1.08 12.13 16.90
N LYS A 48 0.67 13.11 16.07
CA LYS A 48 -0.22 14.21 16.54
C LYS A 48 -1.55 13.69 17.07
N LEU A 49 -2.09 12.62 16.47
CA LEU A 49 -3.36 12.04 16.86
C LEU A 49 -3.21 11.04 18.00
N ASP A 50 -2.12 10.32 18.10
CA ASP A 50 -1.88 9.37 19.20
C ASP A 50 -1.82 10.09 20.55
N THR A 51 -1.26 11.31 20.59
CA THR A 51 -1.28 12.14 21.81
C THR A 51 -2.70 12.60 22.21
N THR A 52 -3.59 12.78 21.23
CA THR A 52 -5.00 13.14 21.49
C THR A 52 -5.89 11.92 21.75
N CYS A 53 -5.55 10.76 21.20
CA CYS A 53 -6.28 9.51 21.42
C CYS A 53 -5.96 8.84 22.76
N LEU A 54 -4.98 9.33 23.54
CA LEU A 54 -4.74 8.88 24.91
C LEU A 54 -5.90 9.19 25.86
N ASP A 55 -6.77 10.14 25.49
CA ASP A 55 -7.98 10.50 26.22
C ASP A 55 -9.18 9.58 25.92
N PHE A 56 -9.06 8.69 24.92
CA PHE A 56 -10.10 7.72 24.62
C PHE A 56 -9.92 6.46 25.48
N GLU A 57 -10.99 6.04 26.11
CA GLU A 57 -11.09 4.68 26.65
C GLU A 57 -11.09 3.70 25.46
N PRO A 58 -10.01 2.93 25.22
CA PRO A 58 -9.88 2.14 23.99
C PRO A 58 -11.01 1.13 23.78
N GLN A 59 -11.57 0.60 24.89
CA GLN A 59 -12.68 -0.34 24.84
C GLN A 59 -13.96 0.33 24.36
N ILE A 60 -14.30 1.51 24.88
CA ILE A 60 -15.50 2.26 24.47
C ILE A 60 -15.40 2.65 23.00
N TYR A 61 -14.23 3.13 22.57
CA TYR A 61 -14.00 3.45 21.16
C TYR A 61 -14.18 2.22 20.28
N PHE A 62 -13.58 1.10 20.65
CA PHE A 62 -13.75 -0.16 19.92
C PHE A 62 -15.21 -0.58 19.81
N ASP A 63 -15.94 -0.63 20.93
CA ASP A 63 -17.33 -1.10 20.99
C ASP A 63 -18.28 -0.19 20.19
N THR A 64 -18.07 1.12 20.26
CA THR A 64 -18.97 2.10 19.64
C THR A 64 -18.63 2.42 18.18
N LYS A 65 -17.36 2.42 17.81
CA LYS A 65 -16.90 2.89 16.49
C LYS A 65 -16.42 1.76 15.58
N ILE A 66 -15.90 0.65 16.14
CA ILE A 66 -15.30 -0.42 15.37
C ILE A 66 -16.18 -1.65 15.32
N ALA A 67 -16.48 -2.25 16.48
CA ALA A 67 -17.19 -3.53 16.56
C ALA A 67 -18.57 -3.51 15.91
N SER A 68 -19.25 -2.37 15.94
CA SER A 68 -20.58 -2.19 15.36
C SER A 68 -20.56 -1.55 13.96
N SER A 69 -19.39 -1.33 13.38
CA SER A 69 -19.26 -0.61 12.11
C SER A 69 -19.33 -1.51 10.89
N LEU A 70 -19.85 -0.93 9.80
CA LEU A 70 -19.81 -1.46 8.45
C LEU A 70 -18.76 -0.70 7.64
N PHE A 71 -17.94 -1.37 6.84
CA PHE A 71 -16.87 -0.72 6.08
C PHE A 71 -17.32 0.40 5.17
N TYR A 72 -18.44 0.19 4.51
CA TYR A 72 -18.96 1.07 3.49
C TYR A 72 -19.89 2.16 4.03
N GLY A 73 -20.07 2.23 5.33
CA GLY A 73 -20.87 3.26 6.00
C GLY A 73 -20.11 3.95 7.15
N LEU A 74 -18.78 3.92 7.11
CA LEU A 74 -17.95 4.46 8.18
C LEU A 74 -17.97 5.98 8.21
N THR A 75 -17.66 6.53 9.39
CA THR A 75 -17.57 7.96 9.62
C THR A 75 -16.31 8.58 8.95
N LYS A 76 -16.26 9.92 8.88
CA LYS A 76 -15.14 10.67 8.25
C LYS A 76 -13.76 10.33 8.78
N GLU A 77 -13.67 9.90 10.00
CA GLU A 77 -12.44 9.48 10.63
C GLU A 77 -11.79 8.24 10.00
N PHE A 78 -12.57 7.44 9.23
CA PHE A 78 -12.07 6.24 8.53
C PHE A 78 -11.86 6.50 7.04
N SER A 79 -11.06 7.48 6.70
CA SER A 79 -10.85 7.90 5.31
C SER A 79 -9.55 7.38 4.71
N VAL A 80 -9.57 7.26 3.38
CA VAL A 80 -8.41 6.89 2.58
C VAL A 80 -8.26 7.88 1.44
N PHE A 81 -7.07 8.46 1.30
CA PHE A 81 -6.75 9.39 0.23
C PHE A 81 -5.77 8.75 -0.74
N SER A 82 -6.01 8.93 -2.03
CA SER A 82 -5.10 8.49 -3.08
C SER A 82 -4.15 9.62 -3.42
N TYR A 83 -2.87 9.31 -3.57
CA TYR A 83 -1.87 10.21 -4.09
C TYR A 83 -0.86 9.46 -4.93
N VAL A 84 -0.08 10.18 -5.70
CA VAL A 84 0.85 9.60 -6.66
C VAL A 84 2.26 10.06 -6.34
N ILE A 85 3.21 9.13 -6.40
CA ILE A 85 4.63 9.43 -6.28
C ILE A 85 5.38 9.03 -7.55
N PRO A 86 6.49 9.71 -7.91
CA PRO A 86 7.29 9.33 -9.06
C PRO A 86 8.07 8.03 -8.78
N LYS A 87 8.23 7.22 -9.84
CA LYS A 87 9.25 6.17 -9.92
C LYS A 87 10.50 6.74 -10.59
N PRO A 88 11.66 6.11 -10.47
CA PRO A 88 12.80 6.42 -11.33
C PRO A 88 12.39 6.41 -12.81
N GLY A 89 12.80 7.42 -13.56
CA GLY A 89 12.30 7.70 -14.91
C GLY A 89 10.95 8.44 -14.87
N LEU A 90 10.08 8.18 -15.83
CA LEU A 90 8.78 8.87 -15.96
C LEU A 90 7.59 8.09 -15.39
N GLY A 91 7.85 6.98 -14.70
CA GLY A 91 6.81 6.15 -14.12
C GLY A 91 6.16 6.76 -12.88
N LEU A 92 4.96 6.31 -12.55
CA LEU A 92 4.22 6.74 -11.36
C LEU A 92 3.80 5.52 -10.52
N ARG A 93 3.65 5.73 -9.21
CA ARG A 93 3.10 4.75 -8.26
C ARG A 93 1.91 5.35 -7.54
N ASP A 94 0.81 4.60 -7.46
CA ASP A 94 -0.35 4.96 -6.66
C ASP A 94 -0.10 4.60 -5.19
N TYR A 95 -0.18 5.59 -4.33
CA TYR A 95 -0.07 5.43 -2.90
C TYR A 95 -1.40 5.74 -2.21
N ARG A 96 -1.57 5.19 -1.00
CA ARG A 96 -2.73 5.45 -0.15
C ARG A 96 -2.29 6.04 1.18
N PHE A 97 -2.86 7.20 1.49
CA PHE A 97 -2.77 7.80 2.82
C PHE A 97 -4.04 7.44 3.60
N PHE A 98 -3.87 6.86 4.77
CA PHE A 98 -4.96 6.50 5.67
C PHE A 98 -5.08 7.52 6.79
N THR A 99 -6.30 7.80 7.22
CA THR A 99 -6.50 8.40 8.54
C THR A 99 -6.05 7.42 9.63
N TYR A 100 -5.77 7.93 10.83
CA TYR A 100 -5.25 7.10 11.91
C TYR A 100 -6.18 5.91 12.26
N PRO A 101 -7.48 6.09 12.52
CA PRO A 101 -8.39 4.99 12.80
C PRO A 101 -8.49 3.99 11.64
N MET A 102 -8.51 4.47 10.41
CA MET A 102 -8.54 3.61 9.21
C MET A 102 -7.27 2.77 9.08
N ARG A 103 -6.11 3.32 9.46
CA ARG A 103 -4.86 2.58 9.49
C ARG A 103 -4.90 1.44 10.50
N VAL A 104 -5.49 1.69 11.67
CA VAL A 104 -5.65 0.67 12.71
C VAL A 104 -6.61 -0.43 12.28
N VAL A 105 -7.74 -0.09 11.63
CA VAL A 105 -8.67 -1.09 11.04
C VAL A 105 -7.93 -1.96 10.02
N TYR A 106 -7.19 -1.34 9.11
CA TYR A 106 -6.41 -2.06 8.11
C TYR A 106 -5.37 -2.99 8.74
N TYR A 107 -4.71 -2.52 9.81
CA TYR A 107 -3.75 -3.34 10.55
C TYR A 107 -4.43 -4.50 11.27
N ALA A 108 -5.58 -4.29 11.90
CA ALA A 108 -6.34 -5.33 12.58
C ALA A 108 -6.77 -6.44 11.60
N VAL A 109 -7.24 -6.08 10.39
CA VAL A 109 -7.56 -7.08 9.35
C VAL A 109 -6.30 -7.84 8.89
N GLY A 110 -5.17 -7.16 8.74
CA GLY A 110 -3.91 -7.83 8.43
C GLY A 110 -3.45 -8.80 9.50
N LEU A 111 -3.58 -8.41 10.78
CA LEU A 111 -3.27 -9.28 11.92
C LEU A 111 -4.27 -10.45 12.06
N TYR A 112 -5.54 -10.23 11.70
CA TYR A 112 -6.51 -11.31 11.57
C TYR A 112 -6.05 -12.36 10.55
N LEU A 113 -5.65 -11.94 9.35
CA LEU A 113 -5.09 -12.83 8.32
C LEU A 113 -3.79 -13.51 8.78
N LEU A 114 -2.98 -12.81 9.59
CA LEU A 114 -1.76 -13.36 10.18
C LEU A 114 -2.05 -14.53 11.12
N LYS A 115 -3.02 -14.37 12.05
CA LYS A 115 -3.47 -15.43 12.96
C LYS A 115 -4.14 -16.58 12.21
N LEU A 116 -4.98 -16.26 11.22
CA LEU A 116 -5.70 -17.23 10.42
C LEU A 116 -4.73 -18.16 9.64
N SER A 117 -3.68 -17.58 9.04
CA SER A 117 -2.73 -18.30 8.19
C SER A 117 -1.53 -18.90 8.94
N GLN A 118 -1.47 -18.81 10.26
CA GLN A 118 -0.28 -19.17 11.04
C GLN A 118 0.14 -20.63 10.85
N GLU A 119 -0.79 -21.59 10.92
CA GLU A 119 -0.48 -23.01 10.73
C GLU A 119 -0.02 -23.29 9.30
N LEU A 120 -0.71 -22.76 8.31
CA LEU A 120 -0.35 -22.90 6.89
C LEU A 120 1.07 -22.40 6.63
N ARG A 121 1.42 -21.21 7.12
CA ARG A 121 2.77 -20.66 6.96
C ARG A 121 3.83 -21.51 7.66
N ALA A 122 3.53 -22.00 8.86
CA ALA A 122 4.44 -22.89 9.59
C ALA A 122 4.66 -24.24 8.86
N GLU A 123 3.66 -24.78 8.19
CA GLU A 123 3.81 -25.99 7.36
C GLU A 123 4.70 -25.73 6.13
N ILE A 124 4.55 -24.59 5.47
CA ILE A 124 5.35 -24.24 4.30
C ILE A 124 6.80 -23.95 4.68
N GLN A 125 7.04 -23.30 5.81
CA GLN A 125 8.41 -23.05 6.32
C GLN A 125 9.20 -24.34 6.60
N LYS A 126 8.55 -25.47 6.77
CA LYS A 126 9.22 -26.79 6.87
C LYS A 126 9.75 -27.31 5.53
N VAL A 127 9.31 -26.72 4.43
CA VAL A 127 9.75 -27.10 3.08
C VAL A 127 11.09 -26.43 2.80
N THR A 128 12.19 -27.12 3.05
CA THR A 128 13.58 -26.58 3.01
C THR A 128 14.01 -26.00 1.66
N ARG A 129 13.31 -26.36 0.58
CA ARG A 129 13.58 -25.81 -0.77
C ARG A 129 12.84 -24.51 -1.08
N ILE A 130 12.01 -23.99 -0.16
CA ILE A 130 11.33 -22.72 -0.29
C ILE A 130 11.80 -21.78 0.82
N GLU A 131 12.46 -20.69 0.46
CA GLU A 131 12.88 -19.63 1.38
C GLU A 131 12.24 -18.31 0.93
N ALA A 132 11.24 -17.85 1.67
CA ALA A 132 10.48 -16.66 1.33
C ALA A 132 10.59 -15.59 2.41
N PHE A 133 10.97 -14.39 2.00
CA PHE A 133 11.16 -13.22 2.85
C PHE A 133 10.23 -12.09 2.43
N TYR A 134 9.94 -11.18 3.36
CA TYR A 134 9.23 -9.93 3.09
C TYR A 134 9.76 -8.82 4.01
N GLY A 135 9.19 -7.61 3.90
CA GLY A 135 9.64 -6.43 4.65
C GLY A 135 9.45 -6.50 6.18
N GLY A 136 9.34 -7.68 6.75
CA GLY A 136 9.21 -7.90 8.18
C GLY A 136 9.11 -9.39 8.55
N ASP A 137 8.88 -9.65 9.84
CA ASP A 137 8.62 -10.98 10.38
C ASP A 137 7.53 -10.88 11.47
N LEU A 138 6.30 -10.58 11.01
CA LEU A 138 5.16 -10.52 11.93
C LEU A 138 4.76 -11.93 12.37
N LYS A 139 4.70 -12.13 13.68
CA LYS A 139 4.30 -13.41 14.26
C LYS A 139 3.66 -13.24 15.64
N TYR A 140 2.82 -14.20 15.98
CA TYR A 140 2.31 -14.40 17.32
C TYR A 140 3.12 -15.47 18.03
N LYS A 141 3.49 -15.20 19.26
CA LYS A 141 4.15 -16.14 20.17
C LYS A 141 3.31 -16.23 21.45
N GLN A 142 2.79 -17.40 21.77
CA GLN A 142 1.89 -17.62 22.92
C GLN A 142 0.71 -16.61 22.91
N ASP A 143 0.07 -16.42 21.75
CA ASP A 143 -1.03 -15.49 21.52
C ASP A 143 -0.69 -13.99 21.66
N GLU A 144 0.55 -13.61 21.93
CA GLU A 144 1.00 -12.23 21.95
C GLU A 144 1.70 -11.85 20.64
N LEU A 145 1.35 -10.68 20.09
CA LEU A 145 2.02 -10.12 18.93
C LEU A 145 3.45 -9.68 19.31
N GLU A 146 4.44 -10.29 18.67
CA GLU A 146 5.84 -9.92 18.83
C GLU A 146 6.15 -8.66 18.01
N VAL A 147 6.35 -7.52 18.69
CA VAL A 147 6.68 -6.23 18.06
C VAL A 147 8.05 -5.77 18.54
N THR A 148 9.04 -5.94 17.67
CA THR A 148 10.42 -5.50 17.89
C THR A 148 10.95 -4.75 16.67
N ALA A 149 11.99 -3.94 16.83
CA ALA A 149 12.60 -3.24 15.71
C ALA A 149 13.06 -4.22 14.60
N LYS A 150 13.53 -5.41 14.98
CA LYS A 150 13.93 -6.45 14.01
C LYS A 150 12.77 -7.00 13.21
N ASN A 151 11.56 -7.13 13.82
CA ASN A 151 10.43 -7.78 13.18
C ASN A 151 9.65 -6.86 12.24
N ILE A 152 9.82 -5.55 12.36
CA ILE A 152 9.10 -4.55 11.55
C ILE A 152 10.00 -3.82 10.54
N TYR A 153 11.29 -4.13 10.52
CA TYR A 153 12.27 -3.47 9.66
C TYR A 153 12.88 -4.46 8.67
N HIS A 154 12.75 -4.16 7.39
CA HIS A 154 12.99 -5.11 6.29
C HIS A 154 14.48 -5.44 6.02
N ARG A 155 15.42 -4.61 6.46
CA ARG A 155 16.81 -4.72 6.04
C ARG A 155 17.45 -6.09 6.30
N SER A 156 17.32 -6.63 7.52
CA SER A 156 17.92 -7.93 7.86
C SER A 156 17.39 -9.08 7.00
N PHE A 157 16.12 -9.02 6.59
CA PHE A 157 15.50 -10.05 5.73
C PHE A 157 15.97 -9.91 4.28
N HIS A 158 16.18 -8.68 3.82
CA HIS A 158 16.71 -8.43 2.49
C HIS A 158 18.18 -8.86 2.39
N GLU A 159 19.02 -8.62 3.41
CA GLU A 159 20.39 -9.12 3.45
C GLU A 159 20.45 -10.65 3.49
N GLN A 160 19.60 -11.29 4.29
CA GLN A 160 19.49 -12.76 4.28
C GLN A 160 19.11 -13.28 2.88
N PHE A 161 18.14 -12.67 2.22
CA PHE A 161 17.75 -13.01 0.86
C PHE A 161 18.95 -12.91 -0.11
N LYS A 162 19.68 -11.79 -0.11
CA LYS A 162 20.88 -11.61 -0.94
C LYS A 162 21.93 -12.70 -0.67
N GLN A 163 22.16 -12.97 0.61
CA GLN A 163 23.12 -14.00 1.01
C GLN A 163 22.72 -15.37 0.48
N ARG A 164 21.42 -15.74 0.55
CA ARG A 164 20.91 -17.01 0.01
C ARG A 164 21.11 -17.13 -1.50
N ILE A 165 20.89 -16.06 -2.25
CA ILE A 165 21.15 -16.09 -3.69
C ILE A 165 22.66 -16.19 -3.97
N LYS A 166 23.51 -15.45 -3.25
CA LYS A 166 24.98 -15.58 -3.35
C LYS A 166 25.42 -17.03 -3.12
N GLU A 167 24.89 -17.72 -2.10
CA GLU A 167 25.17 -19.13 -1.82
C GLU A 167 24.80 -20.03 -3.02
N GLU A 168 23.66 -19.76 -3.68
CA GLU A 168 23.26 -20.51 -4.88
C GLU A 168 24.18 -20.27 -6.09
N THR A 169 24.90 -19.15 -6.15
CA THR A 169 25.90 -18.87 -7.22
C THR A 169 27.25 -19.57 -6.99
N ILE A 170 27.49 -20.13 -5.78
CA ILE A 170 28.73 -20.84 -5.43
C ILE A 170 28.50 -22.34 -5.70
N SER A 171 28.43 -22.72 -6.96
CA SER A 171 28.39 -24.15 -7.32
C SER A 171 29.78 -24.66 -7.66
N ARG A 172 30.16 -25.82 -7.11
CA ARG A 172 31.51 -26.34 -7.30
C ARG A 172 31.67 -27.24 -8.54
N ASN A 173 30.64 -27.92 -9.04
CA ASN A 173 30.83 -28.93 -10.09
C ASN A 173 29.66 -29.15 -11.06
N GLN A 174 28.58 -28.42 -11.02
CA GLN A 174 27.43 -28.65 -11.89
C GLN A 174 26.95 -27.37 -12.56
N ASP A 175 26.46 -27.50 -13.82
CA ASP A 175 25.82 -26.43 -14.53
C ASP A 175 24.47 -26.10 -13.87
N LYS A 176 24.41 -24.95 -13.24
CA LYS A 176 23.24 -24.49 -12.50
C LYS A 176 22.59 -23.32 -13.24
N PHE A 177 21.28 -23.34 -13.29
CA PHE A 177 20.47 -22.27 -13.85
C PHE A 177 19.76 -21.50 -12.72
N ILE A 178 19.74 -20.19 -12.83
CA ILE A 178 18.94 -19.32 -11.94
C ILE A 178 17.93 -18.56 -12.80
N LEU A 179 16.65 -18.87 -12.62
CA LEU A 179 15.55 -18.18 -13.27
C LEU A 179 15.06 -17.07 -12.32
N ARG A 180 15.21 -15.81 -12.74
CA ARG A 180 14.62 -14.64 -12.07
C ARG A 180 13.26 -14.38 -12.68
N LEU A 181 12.20 -14.40 -11.87
CA LEU A 181 10.87 -13.99 -12.25
C LEU A 181 10.61 -12.57 -11.72
N ASP A 182 10.03 -11.72 -12.55
CA ASP A 182 9.61 -10.37 -12.19
C ASP A 182 8.12 -10.24 -12.49
N ILE A 183 7.32 -9.92 -11.46
CA ILE A 183 5.86 -9.85 -11.57
C ILE A 183 5.43 -8.44 -11.95
N GLU A 184 4.62 -8.34 -13.01
CA GLU A 184 4.10 -7.05 -13.48
C GLU A 184 3.14 -6.44 -12.46
N ASN A 185 3.35 -5.16 -12.10
CA ASN A 185 2.46 -4.38 -11.22
C ASN A 185 1.99 -5.10 -9.96
N TYR A 186 2.85 -5.88 -9.34
CA TYR A 186 2.56 -6.83 -8.28
C TYR A 186 1.49 -6.39 -7.28
N PHE A 187 1.70 -5.28 -6.55
CA PHE A 187 0.76 -4.81 -5.53
C PHE A 187 -0.64 -4.48 -6.08
N ASN A 188 -0.73 -4.05 -7.35
CA ASN A 188 -1.99 -3.71 -7.99
C ASN A 188 -2.73 -4.95 -8.53
N GLU A 189 -1.99 -6.04 -8.80
CA GLU A 189 -2.56 -7.28 -9.37
C GLU A 189 -2.99 -8.29 -8.30
N ILE A 190 -2.66 -8.07 -7.02
CA ILE A 190 -3.09 -8.96 -5.93
C ILE A 190 -4.60 -8.98 -5.83
N SER A 191 -5.21 -10.14 -6.06
CA SER A 191 -6.64 -10.36 -5.96
C SER A 191 -7.03 -10.81 -4.54
N ILE A 192 -7.66 -9.92 -3.77
CA ILE A 192 -8.14 -10.26 -2.42
C ILE A 192 -9.20 -11.37 -2.43
N PRO A 193 -10.19 -11.37 -3.34
CA PRO A 193 -11.13 -12.50 -3.43
C PRO A 193 -10.42 -13.83 -3.65
N LYS A 194 -9.41 -13.86 -4.52
CA LYS A 194 -8.61 -15.05 -4.80
C LYS A 194 -7.79 -15.49 -3.59
N LEU A 195 -7.14 -14.54 -2.89
CA LEU A 195 -6.43 -14.81 -1.64
C LEU A 195 -7.34 -15.49 -0.62
N LEU A 196 -8.53 -14.91 -0.39
CA LEU A 196 -9.48 -15.44 0.58
C LEU A 196 -10.03 -16.82 0.17
N GLN A 197 -10.23 -17.05 -1.12
CA GLN A 197 -10.61 -18.38 -1.64
C GLN A 197 -9.51 -19.42 -1.39
N LEU A 198 -8.25 -19.08 -1.66
CA LEU A 198 -7.11 -19.96 -1.40
C LEU A 198 -6.96 -20.25 0.09
N LEU A 199 -7.05 -19.23 0.94
CA LEU A 199 -7.05 -19.42 2.40
C LEU A 199 -8.18 -20.36 2.84
N HIS A 200 -9.39 -20.18 2.28
CA HIS A 200 -10.51 -21.07 2.58
C HIS A 200 -10.23 -22.53 2.16
N THR A 201 -9.53 -22.74 1.05
CA THR A 201 -9.19 -24.08 0.56
C THR A 201 -8.09 -24.74 1.39
N TYR A 202 -7.07 -23.99 1.81
CA TYR A 202 -5.86 -24.55 2.43
C TYR A 202 -5.87 -24.53 3.96
N ILE A 203 -6.73 -23.73 4.59
CA ILE A 203 -6.84 -23.66 6.05
C ILE A 203 -7.84 -24.72 6.55
N LYS A 204 -7.50 -25.40 7.62
CA LYS A 204 -8.35 -26.44 8.23
C LYS A 204 -9.71 -25.87 8.66
N PRO A 205 -10.82 -26.61 8.42
CA PRO A 205 -12.17 -26.15 8.80
C PRO A 205 -12.31 -25.76 10.28
N SER A 206 -11.63 -26.47 11.20
CA SER A 206 -11.62 -26.14 12.62
C SER A 206 -11.04 -24.75 12.90
N LYS A 207 -9.95 -24.39 12.23
CA LYS A 207 -9.33 -23.07 12.32
C LYS A 207 -10.22 -21.99 11.72
N GLN A 208 -10.85 -22.28 10.58
CA GLN A 208 -11.82 -21.35 9.97
C GLN A 208 -12.98 -21.06 10.91
N ALA A 209 -13.55 -22.11 11.53
CA ALA A 209 -14.66 -21.96 12.49
C ALA A 209 -14.22 -21.16 13.74
N SER A 210 -13.05 -21.48 14.31
CA SER A 210 -12.53 -20.76 15.50
C SER A 210 -12.25 -19.29 15.27
N MET A 211 -11.93 -18.90 14.02
CA MET A 211 -11.63 -17.54 13.60
C MET A 211 -12.81 -16.84 12.92
N SER A 212 -14.00 -17.44 12.90
CA SER A 212 -15.18 -16.92 12.19
C SER A 212 -14.91 -16.61 10.71
N PHE A 213 -14.05 -17.42 10.04
CA PHE A 213 -13.69 -17.23 8.63
C PHE A 213 -14.73 -17.86 7.71
N ASP A 214 -15.93 -17.31 7.73
CA ASP A 214 -17.06 -17.72 6.89
C ASP A 214 -17.21 -16.83 5.63
N THR A 215 -18.28 -17.06 4.87
CA THR A 215 -18.57 -16.29 3.64
C THR A 215 -18.75 -14.82 3.95
N LEU A 216 -19.46 -14.47 5.03
CA LEU A 216 -19.74 -13.08 5.38
C LEU A 216 -18.46 -12.34 5.79
N THR A 217 -17.59 -12.96 6.56
CA THR A 217 -16.28 -12.38 6.91
C THR A 217 -15.44 -12.14 5.65
N ARG A 218 -15.43 -13.09 4.71
CA ARG A 218 -14.72 -12.91 3.44
C ARG A 218 -15.28 -11.75 2.63
N GLU A 219 -16.59 -11.62 2.54
CA GLU A 219 -17.25 -10.49 1.88
C GLU A 219 -16.92 -9.15 2.54
N GLN A 220 -16.92 -9.08 3.86
CA GLN A 220 -16.52 -7.88 4.60
C GLN A 220 -15.09 -7.46 4.30
N ILE A 221 -14.16 -8.42 4.26
CA ILE A 221 -12.76 -8.14 3.89
C ILE A 221 -12.66 -7.64 2.45
N VAL A 222 -13.38 -8.26 1.50
CA VAL A 222 -13.42 -7.80 0.12
C VAL A 222 -13.95 -6.36 0.03
N CYS A 223 -15.05 -6.06 0.72
CA CYS A 223 -15.62 -4.71 0.76
C CYS A 223 -14.62 -3.67 1.32
N LEU A 224 -13.88 -4.00 2.38
CA LEU A 224 -12.84 -3.13 2.91
C LEU A 224 -11.78 -2.82 1.85
N PHE A 225 -11.27 -3.85 1.18
CA PHE A 225 -10.22 -3.64 0.17
C PHE A 225 -10.73 -2.90 -1.05
N GLN A 226 -11.96 -3.14 -1.49
CA GLN A 226 -12.60 -2.35 -2.55
C GLN A 226 -12.73 -0.88 -2.12
N PHE A 227 -13.16 -0.63 -0.88
CA PHE A 227 -13.21 0.72 -0.30
C PHE A 227 -11.84 1.41 -0.35
N ILE A 228 -10.77 0.71 0.05
CA ILE A 228 -9.40 1.23 0.01
C ILE A 228 -8.91 1.45 -1.43
N ALA A 229 -9.28 0.58 -2.35
CA ALA A 229 -8.83 0.59 -3.74
C ALA A 229 -9.69 1.47 -4.67
N ASN A 230 -10.59 2.31 -4.13
CA ASN A 230 -11.52 3.13 -4.91
C ASN A 230 -12.40 2.31 -5.88
N GLY A 231 -13.04 1.26 -5.38
CA GLY A 231 -13.94 0.41 -6.15
C GLY A 231 -13.26 -0.72 -6.94
N LYS A 232 -11.95 -0.69 -7.14
CA LYS A 232 -11.24 -1.75 -7.86
C LYS A 232 -11.31 -3.08 -7.12
N SER A 233 -11.46 -4.17 -7.86
CA SER A 233 -11.54 -5.53 -7.30
C SER A 233 -10.17 -6.13 -6.96
N SER A 234 -9.08 -5.54 -7.42
CA SER A 234 -7.71 -5.98 -7.18
C SER A 234 -6.87 -4.85 -6.59
N GLY A 235 -5.76 -5.24 -6.01
CA GLY A 235 -4.77 -4.35 -5.44
C GLY A 235 -4.82 -4.26 -3.91
N ILE A 236 -3.63 -4.20 -3.33
CA ILE A 236 -3.44 -3.86 -1.93
C ILE A 236 -2.79 -2.48 -1.83
N PRO A 237 -3.10 -1.71 -0.78
CA PRO A 237 -2.62 -0.35 -0.67
C PRO A 237 -1.09 -0.31 -0.57
N GLN A 238 -0.46 0.34 -1.54
CA GLN A 238 0.90 0.79 -1.38
C GLN A 238 0.90 2.06 -0.54
N GLY A 239 1.85 2.18 0.32
CA GLY A 239 2.01 3.33 1.18
C GLY A 239 3.30 3.23 1.94
N GLU A 240 3.71 4.36 2.48
CA GLU A 240 4.92 4.48 3.26
C GLU A 240 5.00 3.36 4.29
N ASN A 241 5.96 2.43 4.10
CA ASN A 241 6.35 1.40 5.07
C ASN A 241 5.19 0.60 5.68
N ASN A 242 4.29 0.16 4.82
CA ASN A 242 3.14 -0.59 5.24
C ASN A 242 3.47 -2.08 5.40
N ILE A 243 3.92 -2.46 6.60
CA ILE A 243 4.26 -3.85 6.93
C ILE A 243 3.09 -4.81 6.70
N ILE A 244 1.85 -4.37 6.89
CA ILE A 244 0.66 -5.20 6.65
C ILE A 244 0.48 -5.45 5.15
N SER A 245 0.67 -4.46 4.29
CA SER A 245 0.64 -4.67 2.85
C SER A 245 1.75 -5.62 2.39
N SER A 246 2.96 -5.45 2.94
CA SER A 246 4.07 -6.37 2.68
C SER A 246 3.75 -7.80 3.13
N PHE A 247 3.12 -7.95 4.30
CA PHE A 247 2.67 -9.25 4.79
C PHE A 247 1.56 -9.87 3.91
N ILE A 248 0.53 -9.10 3.54
CA ILE A 248 -0.57 -9.62 2.69
C ILE A 248 -0.04 -10.02 1.32
N GLY A 249 0.86 -9.23 0.75
CA GLY A 249 1.56 -9.58 -0.48
C GLY A 249 2.36 -10.88 -0.31
N HIS A 250 3.18 -10.97 0.73
CA HIS A 250 3.91 -12.20 1.06
C HIS A 250 2.97 -13.42 1.17
N LEU A 251 1.85 -13.28 1.87
CA LEU A 251 0.85 -14.35 2.04
C LEU A 251 0.24 -14.79 0.70
N TYR A 252 0.01 -13.86 -0.22
CA TYR A 252 -0.46 -14.18 -1.56
C TYR A 252 0.56 -14.99 -2.35
N LEU A 253 1.84 -14.61 -2.28
CA LEU A 253 2.92 -15.30 -2.98
C LEU A 253 3.37 -16.61 -2.31
N VAL A 254 2.97 -16.88 -1.08
CA VAL A 254 3.13 -18.22 -0.49
C VAL A 254 2.44 -19.28 -1.37
N PHE A 255 1.29 -18.96 -1.96
CA PHE A 255 0.62 -19.86 -2.92
C PHE A 255 1.36 -19.92 -4.26
N ALA A 256 1.99 -18.83 -4.71
CA ALA A 256 2.87 -18.86 -5.88
C ALA A 256 4.05 -19.84 -5.67
N ASP A 257 4.69 -19.74 -4.51
CA ASP A 257 5.80 -20.63 -4.14
C ASP A 257 5.37 -22.12 -4.20
N LEU A 258 4.18 -22.45 -3.67
CA LEU A 258 3.63 -23.80 -3.73
C LEU A 258 3.34 -24.25 -5.17
N PHE A 259 2.74 -23.40 -5.98
CA PHE A 259 2.41 -23.75 -7.37
C PHE A 259 3.65 -23.91 -8.23
N ILE A 260 4.68 -23.07 -8.01
CA ILE A 260 5.98 -23.20 -8.67
C ILE A 260 6.65 -24.51 -8.26
N ASP A 261 6.67 -24.83 -6.97
CA ASP A 261 7.22 -26.07 -6.45
C ASP A 261 6.53 -27.30 -7.04
N ASP A 262 5.22 -27.26 -7.19
CA ASP A 262 4.45 -28.35 -7.81
C ASP A 262 4.77 -28.52 -9.31
N VAL A 263 5.03 -27.41 -10.04
CA VAL A 263 5.51 -27.51 -11.43
C VAL A 263 6.88 -28.17 -11.46
N LEU A 264 7.81 -27.73 -10.61
CA LEU A 264 9.18 -28.27 -10.58
C LEU A 264 9.22 -29.75 -10.19
N LYS A 265 8.36 -30.19 -9.27
CA LYS A 265 8.22 -31.60 -8.88
C LYS A 265 7.76 -32.53 -10.02
N LYS A 266 6.93 -32.02 -10.94
CA LYS A 266 6.52 -32.79 -12.13
C LYS A 266 7.71 -33.13 -13.02
N HIS A 267 8.79 -32.37 -12.95
CA HIS A 267 10.02 -32.58 -13.70
C HIS A 267 11.12 -33.36 -12.92
N ILE A 268 10.78 -34.08 -11.86
CA ILE A 268 11.72 -34.83 -11.01
C ILE A 268 12.56 -35.85 -11.79
N ASN A 269 12.09 -36.28 -12.96
CA ASN A 269 12.83 -37.20 -13.82
C ASN A 269 14.05 -36.53 -14.48
N VAL A 270 14.04 -35.22 -14.65
CA VAL A 270 15.10 -34.42 -15.31
C VAL A 270 15.78 -33.46 -14.36
N ILE A 271 15.08 -32.96 -13.34
CA ILE A 271 15.64 -32.07 -12.31
C ILE A 271 16.22 -32.92 -11.17
N GLU A 272 17.48 -32.66 -10.82
CA GLU A 272 18.13 -33.26 -9.67
C GLU A 272 17.80 -32.45 -8.39
N PHE A 273 17.95 -31.13 -8.47
CA PHE A 273 17.71 -30.24 -7.35
C PHE A 273 17.05 -28.94 -7.83
N HIS A 274 16.14 -28.41 -7.01
CA HIS A 274 15.62 -27.04 -7.19
C HIS A 274 15.44 -26.34 -5.84
N LYS A 275 15.54 -25.01 -5.87
CA LYS A 275 15.30 -24.14 -4.71
C LYS A 275 14.63 -22.86 -5.15
N ILE A 276 13.64 -22.42 -4.40
CA ILE A 276 12.91 -21.15 -4.59
C ILE A 276 13.36 -20.20 -3.49
N ILE A 277 13.85 -19.02 -3.86
CA ILE A 277 14.27 -17.96 -2.94
C ILE A 277 13.53 -16.69 -3.34
N ARG A 278 12.78 -16.12 -2.44
CA ARG A 278 11.93 -14.97 -2.73
C ARG A 278 12.04 -13.87 -1.68
N TYR A 279 12.11 -12.63 -2.17
CA TYR A 279 11.90 -11.44 -1.35
C TYR A 279 10.79 -10.60 -1.99
N THR A 280 9.64 -10.45 -1.30
CA THR A 280 8.43 -9.86 -1.87
C THR A 280 8.10 -10.42 -3.26
N ASP A 281 8.15 -9.63 -4.32
CA ASP A 281 7.89 -10.00 -5.72
C ASP A 281 9.13 -10.45 -6.51
N ASP A 282 10.33 -10.30 -5.97
CA ASP A 282 11.56 -10.83 -6.56
C ASP A 282 11.71 -12.32 -6.28
N ILE A 283 11.43 -13.16 -7.27
CA ILE A 283 11.49 -14.63 -7.17
C ILE A 283 12.69 -15.16 -7.94
N TYR A 284 13.54 -15.93 -7.29
CA TYR A 284 14.68 -16.61 -7.89
C TYR A 284 14.53 -18.13 -7.72
N ILE A 285 14.63 -18.85 -8.82
CA ILE A 285 14.52 -20.33 -8.85
C ILE A 285 15.85 -20.88 -9.31
N SER A 286 16.55 -21.57 -8.41
CA SER A 286 17.77 -22.31 -8.72
C SER A 286 17.41 -23.72 -9.17
N ILE A 287 17.92 -24.17 -10.32
CA ILE A 287 17.64 -25.47 -10.92
C ILE A 287 18.94 -26.13 -11.35
N THR A 288 19.12 -27.39 -10.95
CA THR A 288 20.21 -28.27 -11.41
C THR A 288 19.59 -29.48 -12.10
N PHE A 289 20.05 -29.80 -13.30
CA PHE A 289 19.61 -31.00 -14.01
C PHE A 289 20.46 -32.20 -13.67
N LYS A 290 19.90 -33.39 -13.86
CA LYS A 290 20.63 -34.66 -13.74
C LYS A 290 21.69 -34.77 -14.84
N ASP A 291 22.83 -35.39 -14.53
CA ASP A 291 24.00 -35.51 -15.44
C ASP A 291 23.67 -36.16 -16.81
N GLN A 292 22.64 -37.01 -16.85
CA GLN A 292 22.19 -37.66 -18.08
C GLN A 292 21.51 -36.71 -19.08
N ILE A 293 21.19 -35.47 -18.67
CA ILE A 293 20.56 -34.49 -19.55
C ILE A 293 21.63 -33.71 -20.31
N LYS A 294 21.66 -33.93 -21.63
CA LYS A 294 22.60 -33.20 -22.52
C LYS A 294 22.42 -31.68 -22.42
N HIS A 295 23.53 -30.94 -22.44
CA HIS A 295 23.54 -29.48 -22.36
C HIS A 295 22.63 -28.78 -23.37
N GLU A 296 22.54 -29.33 -24.61
CA GLU A 296 21.66 -28.82 -25.66
C GLU A 296 20.17 -28.84 -25.27
N ASN A 297 19.76 -29.83 -24.52
CA ASN A 297 18.37 -30.05 -24.10
C ASN A 297 18.01 -29.22 -22.85
N GLN A 298 18.99 -28.84 -22.03
CA GLN A 298 18.74 -28.09 -20.79
C GLN A 298 18.05 -26.75 -21.05
N GLY A 299 18.47 -26.01 -22.09
CA GLY A 299 17.85 -24.74 -22.46
C GLY A 299 16.38 -24.88 -22.87
N ILE A 300 16.05 -25.92 -23.63
CA ILE A 300 14.67 -26.23 -24.06
C ILE A 300 13.80 -26.58 -22.83
N LEU A 301 14.34 -27.40 -21.93
CA LEU A 301 13.63 -27.80 -20.71
C LEU A 301 13.38 -26.62 -19.80
N ILE A 302 14.36 -25.75 -19.58
CA ILE A 302 14.19 -24.52 -18.78
C ILE A 302 13.11 -23.62 -19.37
N HIS A 303 13.12 -23.42 -20.69
CA HIS A 303 12.09 -22.62 -21.34
C HIS A 303 10.69 -23.23 -21.15
N SER A 304 10.56 -24.55 -21.30
CA SER A 304 9.30 -25.25 -21.05
C SER A 304 8.83 -25.12 -19.60
N ILE A 305 9.74 -25.26 -18.63
CA ILE A 305 9.44 -25.09 -17.21
C ILE A 305 9.02 -23.66 -16.92
N ALA A 306 9.75 -22.66 -17.43
CA ALA A 306 9.44 -21.23 -17.25
C ALA A 306 8.05 -20.89 -17.84
N SER A 307 7.72 -21.45 -19.00
CA SER A 307 6.39 -21.28 -19.61
C SER A 307 5.28 -21.87 -18.76
N GLN A 308 5.46 -23.08 -18.22
CA GLN A 308 4.50 -23.71 -17.33
C GLN A 308 4.33 -22.94 -16.01
N ILE A 309 5.42 -22.40 -15.45
CA ILE A 309 5.37 -21.52 -14.27
C ILE A 309 4.56 -20.28 -14.60
N SER A 310 4.82 -19.61 -15.71
CA SER A 310 4.07 -18.42 -16.14
C SER A 310 2.57 -18.71 -16.29
N GLU A 311 2.23 -19.83 -16.94
CA GLU A 311 0.84 -20.27 -17.13
C GLU A 311 0.14 -20.54 -15.78
N VAL A 312 0.81 -21.23 -14.86
CA VAL A 312 0.25 -21.53 -13.53
C VAL A 312 0.07 -20.27 -12.69
N LEU A 313 1.03 -19.35 -12.69
CA LEU A 313 0.91 -18.08 -11.99
C LEU A 313 -0.26 -17.25 -12.55
N TYR A 314 -0.42 -17.22 -13.87
CA TYR A 314 -1.53 -16.50 -14.49
C TYR A 314 -2.89 -17.18 -14.20
N SER A 315 -3.02 -18.46 -14.44
CA SER A 315 -4.29 -19.18 -14.29
C SER A 315 -4.76 -19.27 -12.84
N ARG A 316 -3.82 -19.53 -11.91
CA ARG A 316 -4.14 -19.73 -10.49
C ARG A 316 -4.20 -18.42 -9.68
N LEU A 317 -3.35 -17.44 -10.01
CA LEU A 317 -3.18 -16.22 -9.23
C LEU A 317 -3.46 -14.93 -10.01
N SER A 318 -3.73 -14.99 -11.32
CA SER A 318 -3.85 -13.83 -12.22
C SER A 318 -2.58 -12.96 -12.25
N LEU A 319 -1.42 -13.53 -11.89
CA LEU A 319 -0.14 -12.83 -11.92
C LEU A 319 0.51 -12.99 -13.28
N LYS A 320 0.99 -11.89 -13.84
CA LYS A 320 1.72 -11.85 -15.11
C LYS A 320 3.20 -11.61 -14.87
N LEU A 321 4.02 -12.31 -15.63
CA LEU A 321 5.46 -12.05 -15.66
C LEU A 321 5.76 -10.97 -16.69
N ASN A 322 6.68 -10.08 -16.38
CA ASN A 322 7.11 -9.02 -17.30
C ASN A 322 8.39 -9.39 -18.06
N SER A 323 8.81 -8.52 -18.98
CA SER A 323 10.00 -8.69 -19.82
C SER A 323 11.34 -8.68 -19.08
N LYS A 324 11.35 -8.33 -17.77
CA LYS A 324 12.55 -8.39 -16.93
C LYS A 324 12.80 -9.79 -16.37
N THR A 325 11.87 -10.73 -16.57
CA THR A 325 12.10 -12.16 -16.29
C THR A 325 13.31 -12.63 -17.07
N ARG A 326 14.29 -13.21 -16.40
CA ARG A 326 15.59 -13.54 -16.99
C ARG A 326 16.15 -14.86 -16.47
N LEU A 327 16.84 -15.57 -17.37
CA LEU A 327 17.56 -16.80 -17.07
C LEU A 327 19.06 -16.52 -17.02
N TYR A 328 19.72 -17.01 -15.99
CA TYR A 328 21.18 -16.97 -15.82
C TYR A 328 21.72 -18.40 -15.77
N ARG A 329 22.77 -18.67 -16.55
CA ARG A 329 23.51 -19.93 -16.53
C ARG A 329 24.85 -19.76 -15.83
N MET A 330 25.01 -20.35 -14.67
CA MET A 330 26.18 -20.10 -13.79
C MET A 330 27.52 -20.55 -14.37
N ALA A 331 27.50 -21.51 -15.32
CA ALA A 331 28.69 -21.95 -16.04
C ALA A 331 29.13 -20.95 -17.15
N LYS A 332 28.27 -20.02 -17.55
CA LYS A 332 28.59 -19.07 -18.61
C LYS A 332 29.33 -17.84 -18.04
N PRO A 333 30.52 -17.50 -18.56
CA PRO A 333 31.27 -16.35 -18.09
C PRO A 333 30.44 -15.05 -18.14
N GLY A 334 30.52 -14.24 -17.09
CA GLY A 334 29.86 -12.95 -16.99
C GLY A 334 28.40 -12.99 -16.50
N GLU A 335 27.68 -14.11 -16.62
CA GLU A 335 26.28 -14.18 -16.17
C GLU A 335 26.13 -14.19 -14.63
N LYS A 336 27.11 -14.77 -13.94
CA LYS A 336 27.19 -14.71 -12.48
C LYS A 336 27.38 -13.29 -11.97
N GLU A 337 28.34 -12.57 -12.57
CA GLU A 337 28.63 -11.17 -12.24
C GLU A 337 27.42 -10.29 -12.52
N GLU A 338 26.75 -10.52 -13.65
CA GLU A 338 25.56 -9.79 -14.00
C GLU A 338 24.40 -10.05 -13.03
N LEU A 339 24.19 -11.30 -12.61
CA LEU A 339 23.19 -11.65 -11.60
C LEU A 339 23.47 -10.91 -10.27
N LEU A 340 24.73 -10.98 -9.81
CA LEU A 340 25.14 -10.31 -8.56
C LEU A 340 25.01 -8.79 -8.66
N LYS A 341 25.33 -8.20 -9.81
CA LYS A 341 25.11 -6.78 -10.11
C LYS A 341 23.62 -6.40 -10.04
N ASN A 342 22.74 -7.20 -10.63
CA ASN A 342 21.30 -6.94 -10.58
C ASN A 342 20.71 -7.05 -9.17
N ILE A 343 21.22 -7.96 -8.33
CA ILE A 343 20.83 -8.09 -6.92
C ILE A 343 21.28 -6.86 -6.11
N ARG A 344 22.47 -6.34 -6.38
CA ARG A 344 22.94 -5.08 -5.79
C ARG A 344 22.08 -3.90 -6.18
N LYS A 345 21.78 -3.74 -7.48
CA LYS A 345 20.90 -2.66 -7.96
C LYS A 345 19.50 -2.68 -7.32
N ALA A 346 18.91 -3.83 -7.13
CA ALA A 346 17.61 -3.96 -6.44
C ALA A 346 17.68 -3.44 -4.99
N SER A 347 18.81 -3.64 -4.32
CA SER A 347 19.06 -3.13 -2.96
C SER A 347 19.13 -1.61 -2.90
N LEU A 348 19.71 -1.01 -3.92
CA LEU A 348 19.96 0.42 -4.00
C LEU A 348 18.68 1.22 -4.29
N SER A 349 17.70 0.62 -4.96
CA SER A 349 16.42 1.30 -5.27
C SER A 349 15.55 1.58 -4.03
N ASP A 350 15.77 0.89 -2.92
CA ASP A 350 14.99 1.04 -1.70
C ASP A 350 15.47 2.18 -0.77
N GLY A 351 16.55 2.89 -1.12
CA GLY A 351 16.96 4.19 -0.54
C GLY A 351 17.38 4.19 0.93
N TYR A 352 17.51 3.03 1.58
CA TYR A 352 17.72 2.93 3.02
C TYR A 352 18.75 1.86 3.47
N ALA A 353 19.58 1.35 2.57
CA ALA A 353 20.65 0.46 2.93
C ALA A 353 21.76 1.26 3.66
N SER A 354 21.89 1.16 4.98
CA SER A 354 23.08 1.65 5.63
C SER A 354 24.20 0.65 5.39
N LEU A 355 25.36 1.14 5.01
CA LEU A 355 26.55 0.38 4.64
C LEU A 355 27.35 -0.12 5.84
N ASP A 356 26.87 0.12 7.07
CA ASP A 356 27.57 -0.19 8.32
C ASP A 356 27.97 -1.68 8.50
N GLU A 357 27.32 -2.61 7.77
CA GLU A 357 27.61 -4.05 7.89
C GLU A 357 28.60 -4.56 6.83
N GLU A 358 28.76 -3.87 5.71
CA GLU A 358 29.77 -4.23 4.71
C GLU A 358 31.18 -3.98 5.22
N GLU A 359 31.42 -2.93 6.01
CA GLU A 359 32.73 -2.68 6.65
C GLU A 359 33.21 -3.85 7.51
N ASN A 360 32.32 -4.63 8.12
CA ASN A 360 32.69 -5.78 8.93
C ASN A 360 32.96 -7.04 8.10
N GLN A 361 32.47 -7.13 6.86
CA GLN A 361 32.76 -8.25 5.96
C GLN A 361 34.04 -8.01 5.15
N ASP A 362 34.28 -6.79 4.70
CA ASP A 362 35.48 -6.44 3.93
C ASP A 362 36.77 -6.54 4.75
N LYS A 363 36.71 -6.29 6.07
CA LYS A 363 37.83 -6.56 6.98
C LYS A 363 38.29 -8.03 7.01
N LYS A 364 37.44 -8.97 6.56
CA LYS A 364 37.79 -10.41 6.47
C LYS A 364 38.38 -10.80 5.13
N THR A 365 38.25 -9.97 4.09
CA THR A 365 38.65 -10.31 2.72
C THR A 365 39.94 -9.67 2.24
N GLY A 366 40.58 -8.80 3.07
CA GLY A 366 41.89 -8.21 2.73
C GLY A 366 41.87 -7.16 1.61
N VAL A 367 40.72 -6.68 1.23
CA VAL A 367 40.53 -5.55 0.30
C VAL A 367 40.81 -4.26 1.09
N SER A 368 41.51 -3.30 0.50
CA SER A 368 41.75 -1.98 1.11
C SER A 368 40.44 -1.29 1.39
N VAL A 369 40.11 -1.10 2.66
CA VAL A 369 38.86 -0.42 3.07
C VAL A 369 39.03 1.07 2.81
N GLU A 370 38.17 1.65 1.97
CA GLU A 370 38.14 3.09 1.73
C GLU A 370 37.86 3.86 3.02
N THR A 371 38.58 4.93 3.22
CA THR A 371 38.38 5.80 4.39
C THR A 371 37.04 6.56 4.25
N PRO A 372 36.41 6.99 5.35
CA PRO A 372 35.22 7.82 5.28
C PRO A 372 35.42 9.08 4.46
N GLN A 373 36.63 9.65 4.44
CA GLN A 373 36.92 10.84 3.64
C GLN A 373 36.96 10.51 2.13
N GLU A 374 37.56 9.41 1.72
CA GLU A 374 37.58 8.97 0.31
C GLU A 374 36.16 8.71 -0.19
N LYS A 375 35.31 8.12 0.63
CA LYS A 375 33.87 7.95 0.30
C LYS A 375 33.15 9.29 0.14
N LEU A 376 33.41 10.24 1.03
CA LEU A 376 32.83 11.60 0.96
C LEU A 376 33.31 12.35 -0.27
N ASP A 377 34.59 12.23 -0.62
CA ASP A 377 35.15 12.87 -1.81
C ASP A 377 34.48 12.35 -3.10
N LYS A 378 34.19 11.04 -3.17
CA LYS A 378 33.40 10.46 -4.28
C LYS A 378 32.00 11.05 -4.35
N ILE A 379 31.31 11.23 -3.21
CA ILE A 379 29.99 11.87 -3.16
C ILE A 379 30.09 13.29 -3.74
N PHE A 380 31.08 14.06 -3.31
CA PHE A 380 31.26 15.43 -3.78
C PHE A 380 31.59 15.50 -5.29
N ASP A 381 32.39 14.56 -5.81
CA ASP A 381 32.70 14.47 -7.23
C ASP A 381 31.44 14.15 -8.05
N GLU A 382 30.59 13.22 -7.59
CA GLU A 382 29.32 12.93 -8.25
C GLU A 382 28.37 14.12 -8.21
N LEU A 383 28.28 14.84 -7.09
CA LEU A 383 27.44 16.05 -6.99
C LEU A 383 27.95 17.17 -7.94
N ARG A 384 29.25 17.30 -8.15
CA ARG A 384 29.81 18.26 -9.13
C ARG A 384 29.45 17.83 -10.56
N LYS A 385 29.58 16.56 -10.90
CA LYS A 385 29.13 16.03 -12.22
C LYS A 385 27.65 16.29 -12.44
N ILE A 386 26.78 16.02 -11.45
CA ILE A 386 25.36 16.31 -11.52
C ILE A 386 25.12 17.80 -11.74
N LYS A 387 25.83 18.70 -11.03
CA LYS A 387 25.72 20.14 -11.19
C LYS A 387 26.01 20.63 -12.63
N GLU A 388 27.01 20.03 -13.28
CA GLU A 388 27.44 20.38 -14.63
C GLU A 388 26.56 19.76 -15.73
N SER A 389 25.71 18.81 -15.35
CA SER A 389 24.87 18.06 -16.29
C SER A 389 23.58 18.80 -16.64
N ARG A 390 22.95 18.39 -17.72
CA ARG A 390 21.63 18.85 -18.11
C ARG A 390 20.56 17.99 -17.47
N VAL A 391 19.41 18.58 -17.15
CA VAL A 391 18.27 17.88 -16.54
C VAL A 391 17.82 16.70 -17.40
N GLU A 392 17.77 16.86 -18.72
CA GLU A 392 17.38 15.83 -19.67
C GLU A 392 18.29 14.60 -19.70
N ASP A 393 19.56 14.75 -19.32
CA ASP A 393 20.51 13.63 -19.32
C ASP A 393 20.12 12.56 -18.29
N TYR A 394 19.51 12.97 -17.17
CA TYR A 394 19.06 12.06 -16.11
C TYR A 394 17.61 11.61 -16.21
N PHE A 395 16.71 12.46 -16.73
CA PHE A 395 15.27 12.20 -16.68
C PHE A 395 14.68 11.70 -18.00
N ILE A 396 15.32 12.01 -19.12
CA ILE A 396 14.78 11.71 -20.46
C ILE A 396 15.64 10.69 -21.19
N ARG A 397 16.98 10.79 -21.12
CA ARG A 397 17.90 9.94 -21.86
C ARG A 397 18.42 8.78 -21.06
N ASP A 398 18.98 9.05 -19.89
CA ASP A 398 19.62 8.05 -19.05
C ASP A 398 19.31 8.26 -17.56
N SER A 399 19.41 7.16 -16.80
CA SER A 399 19.48 7.19 -15.34
C SER A 399 20.95 7.23 -14.91
N LEU A 400 21.19 7.52 -13.63
CA LEU A 400 22.52 7.37 -13.01
C LEU A 400 23.15 6.01 -13.35
N THR A 401 24.44 6.02 -13.65
CA THR A 401 25.21 4.78 -13.74
C THR A 401 25.25 4.08 -12.38
N GLN A 402 25.64 2.82 -12.37
CA GLN A 402 25.71 2.07 -11.12
C GLN A 402 26.73 2.67 -10.15
N ASP A 403 27.90 3.08 -10.66
CA ASP A 403 28.99 3.61 -9.85
C ASP A 403 28.59 4.96 -9.22
N GLU A 404 27.90 5.83 -10.00
CA GLU A 404 27.32 7.09 -9.51
C GLU A 404 26.29 6.85 -8.40
N ASP A 405 25.42 5.85 -8.59
CA ASP A 405 24.39 5.49 -7.63
C ASP A 405 25.00 4.91 -6.33
N GLU A 406 26.01 4.05 -6.45
CA GLU A 406 26.73 3.49 -5.32
C GLU A 406 27.47 4.59 -4.53
N ALA A 407 28.14 5.53 -5.22
CA ALA A 407 28.82 6.63 -4.58
C ALA A 407 27.88 7.53 -3.77
N LEU A 408 26.75 7.93 -4.34
CA LEU A 408 25.78 8.78 -3.63
C LEU A 408 25.15 8.07 -2.41
N GLN A 409 25.05 6.75 -2.43
CA GLN A 409 24.49 6.01 -1.30
C GLN A 409 25.39 5.95 -0.07
N GLU A 410 26.69 6.18 -0.23
CA GLU A 410 27.62 6.28 0.90
C GLU A 410 27.23 7.38 1.90
N VAL A 411 26.35 8.32 1.51
CA VAL A 411 25.79 9.33 2.43
C VAL A 411 25.02 8.73 3.62
N PHE A 412 24.53 7.49 3.49
CA PHE A 412 23.85 6.78 4.58
C PHE A 412 24.81 6.08 5.54
N ASN A 413 26.08 6.05 5.23
CA ASN A 413 27.11 5.50 6.12
C ASN A 413 27.32 6.43 7.31
N LYS A 414 27.24 5.90 8.54
CA LYS A 414 27.37 6.71 9.76
C LYS A 414 28.71 7.43 9.88
N SER A 415 29.80 6.80 9.45
CA SER A 415 31.11 7.42 9.47
C SER A 415 31.20 8.58 8.49
N VAL A 416 30.56 8.49 7.32
CA VAL A 416 30.43 9.58 6.34
C VAL A 416 29.51 10.67 6.90
N GLU A 417 28.36 10.31 7.48
CA GLU A 417 27.44 11.28 8.07
C GLU A 417 28.10 12.13 9.18
N GLN A 418 28.97 11.52 10.01
CA GLN A 418 29.69 12.22 11.04
C GLN A 418 30.70 13.25 10.49
N ILE A 419 31.37 12.93 9.39
CA ILE A 419 32.34 13.87 8.80
C ILE A 419 31.69 14.97 7.96
N LEU A 420 30.46 14.77 7.46
CA LEU A 420 29.68 15.81 6.79
C LEU A 420 29.46 17.05 7.67
N ASP A 421 29.44 16.89 9.00
CA ASP A 421 29.23 17.99 9.95
C ASP A 421 30.49 18.83 10.23
N LYS A 422 31.67 18.42 9.70
CA LYS A 422 32.90 19.19 9.86
C LYS A 422 32.86 20.54 9.12
N PRO A 423 33.43 21.62 9.66
CA PRO A 423 33.37 22.95 9.05
C PRO A 423 33.92 23.02 7.63
N GLU A 424 35.01 22.30 7.34
CA GLU A 424 35.61 22.22 6.01
C GLU A 424 34.66 21.62 4.99
N ASN A 425 33.96 20.53 5.35
CA ASN A 425 33.01 19.85 4.48
C ASN A 425 31.73 20.67 4.29
N LYS A 426 31.25 21.35 5.33
CA LYS A 426 30.11 22.30 5.20
C LYS A 426 30.41 23.43 4.23
N LYS A 427 31.66 23.94 4.24
CA LYS A 427 32.09 24.97 3.27
C LYS A 427 32.11 24.42 1.85
N GLU A 428 32.63 23.22 1.65
CA GLU A 428 32.67 22.55 0.35
C GLU A 428 31.25 22.30 -0.19
N ILE A 429 30.33 21.85 0.67
CA ILE A 429 28.91 21.71 0.32
C ILE A 429 28.33 23.03 -0.20
N GLY A 430 28.61 24.15 0.49
CA GLY A 430 28.20 25.48 0.05
C GLY A 430 28.71 25.84 -1.35
N LEU A 431 29.95 25.47 -1.70
CA LEU A 431 30.53 25.69 -3.04
C LEU A 431 29.87 24.82 -4.11
N ILE A 432 29.56 23.55 -3.78
CA ILE A 432 28.88 22.62 -4.69
C ILE A 432 27.48 23.15 -5.04
N PHE A 433 26.70 23.55 -4.01
CA PHE A 433 25.32 23.99 -4.21
C PHE A 433 25.16 25.47 -4.63
N LYS A 434 26.23 26.25 -4.63
CA LYS A 434 26.22 27.60 -5.19
C LYS A 434 25.86 27.54 -6.68
N GLU A 435 24.81 28.25 -7.09
CA GLU A 435 24.28 28.23 -8.48
C GLU A 435 23.85 26.83 -8.97
N PHE A 436 23.44 25.96 -8.05
CA PHE A 436 22.99 24.61 -8.38
C PHE A 436 21.57 24.65 -8.95
N ASN A 437 21.35 23.90 -10.04
CA ASN A 437 19.98 23.68 -10.53
C ASN A 437 19.25 22.66 -9.63
N PHE A 438 18.42 23.14 -8.72
CA PHE A 438 17.74 22.29 -7.73
C PHE A 438 16.69 21.33 -8.33
N ASP A 439 16.33 21.45 -9.61
CA ASP A 439 15.57 20.37 -10.28
C ASP A 439 16.38 19.07 -10.38
N LEU A 440 17.71 19.14 -10.41
CA LEU A 440 18.61 17.98 -10.40
C LEU A 440 18.60 17.23 -9.06
N VAL A 441 18.13 17.83 -7.97
CA VAL A 441 17.94 17.11 -6.69
C VAL A 441 16.98 15.93 -6.85
N LYS A 442 16.04 16.00 -7.80
CA LYS A 442 15.07 14.93 -8.10
C LYS A 442 15.72 13.64 -8.63
N VAL A 443 16.98 13.68 -9.06
CA VAL A 443 17.73 12.51 -9.52
C VAL A 443 17.89 11.49 -8.41
N LYS A 444 18.34 11.97 -7.21
CA LYS A 444 18.51 11.19 -5.97
C LYS A 444 18.11 12.05 -4.77
N PRO A 445 16.80 12.24 -4.57
CA PRO A 445 16.31 13.27 -3.64
C PRO A 445 16.80 13.12 -2.20
N LEU A 446 16.79 11.91 -1.65
CA LEU A 446 17.16 11.69 -0.25
C LEU A 446 18.66 11.89 -0.05
N GLU A 447 19.47 11.30 -0.90
CA GLU A 447 20.93 11.34 -0.85
C GLU A 447 21.44 12.78 -0.97
N ILE A 448 20.94 13.51 -1.97
CA ILE A 448 21.35 14.89 -2.22
C ILE A 448 20.84 15.82 -1.11
N LEU A 449 19.59 15.63 -0.63
CA LEU A 449 19.04 16.43 0.47
C LEU A 449 19.81 16.25 1.78
N ILE A 450 20.28 15.05 2.11
CA ILE A 450 21.08 14.82 3.33
C ILE A 450 22.37 15.66 3.31
N VAL A 451 23.03 15.75 2.16
CA VAL A 451 24.22 16.59 1.99
C VAL A 451 23.85 18.06 2.04
N LEU A 452 22.84 18.47 1.27
CA LEU A 452 22.39 19.88 1.17
C LEU A 452 22.01 20.46 2.54
N LEU A 453 21.35 19.68 3.39
CA LEU A 453 20.90 20.08 4.72
C LEU A 453 22.07 20.43 5.69
N LYS A 454 23.31 20.07 5.35
CA LYS A 454 24.50 20.37 6.18
C LYS A 454 25.02 21.81 6.00
N ASN A 455 24.54 22.54 4.99
CA ASN A 455 24.91 23.92 4.73
C ASN A 455 23.68 24.84 4.77
N GLU A 456 23.68 25.85 5.65
CA GLU A 456 22.52 26.73 5.89
C GLU A 456 22.16 27.61 4.68
N GLU A 457 23.16 28.08 3.93
CA GLU A 457 22.93 28.91 2.74
C GLU A 457 22.28 28.08 1.62
N SER A 458 22.84 26.92 1.35
CA SER A 458 22.26 25.96 0.37
C SER A 458 20.82 25.54 0.74
N LEU A 459 20.58 25.32 2.01
CA LEU A 459 19.25 25.05 2.56
C LEU A 459 18.26 26.17 2.27
N LYS A 460 18.67 27.41 2.52
CA LYS A 460 17.84 28.60 2.28
C LYS A 460 17.55 28.80 0.78
N GLU A 461 18.54 28.62 -0.07
CA GLU A 461 18.38 28.70 -1.52
C GLU A 461 17.41 27.62 -2.05
N PHE A 462 17.57 26.38 -1.58
CA PHE A 462 16.66 25.28 -1.93
C PHE A 462 15.22 25.54 -1.47
N LYS A 463 15.03 26.04 -0.24
CA LYS A 463 13.71 26.42 0.26
C LYS A 463 13.08 27.50 -0.61
N ASN A 464 13.82 28.54 -0.96
CA ASN A 464 13.36 29.61 -1.85
C ASN A 464 12.98 29.07 -3.23
N PHE A 465 13.78 28.18 -3.80
CA PHE A 465 13.47 27.49 -5.06
C PHE A 465 12.12 26.78 -4.99
N CYS A 466 11.85 26.00 -3.95
CA CYS A 466 10.57 25.32 -3.77
C CYS A 466 9.40 26.30 -3.61
N LEU A 467 9.60 27.38 -2.86
CA LEU A 467 8.56 28.40 -2.61
C LEU A 467 8.25 29.26 -3.84
N CYS A 468 9.22 29.53 -4.69
CA CYS A 468 9.03 30.32 -5.91
C CYS A 468 8.26 29.59 -7.02
N LYS A 469 8.17 28.25 -7.00
CA LYS A 469 7.42 27.51 -8.02
C LYS A 469 5.93 27.87 -8.02
N ASN A 470 5.38 28.28 -9.15
CA ASN A 470 3.95 28.58 -9.28
C ASN A 470 3.09 27.32 -9.35
N ILE A 471 3.56 26.31 -10.07
CA ILE A 471 2.90 25.01 -10.22
C ILE A 471 3.75 23.98 -9.48
N ILE A 472 3.11 23.14 -8.67
CA ILE A 472 3.76 22.02 -7.99
C ILE A 472 3.39 20.73 -8.69
N THR A 473 4.33 20.17 -9.44
CA THR A 473 4.18 18.87 -10.10
C THR A 473 4.23 17.72 -9.08
N ILE A 474 3.92 16.50 -9.52
CA ILE A 474 4.04 15.30 -8.66
C ILE A 474 5.49 15.13 -8.17
N SER A 475 6.48 15.36 -9.04
CA SER A 475 7.90 15.25 -8.68
C SER A 475 8.34 16.37 -7.73
N ASP A 476 7.80 17.58 -7.87
CA ASP A 476 8.07 18.68 -6.93
C ASP A 476 7.45 18.37 -5.56
N ALA A 477 6.23 17.83 -5.54
CA ALA A 477 5.55 17.46 -4.30
C ALA A 477 6.33 16.35 -3.56
N ASP A 478 6.79 15.33 -4.27
CA ASP A 478 7.61 14.25 -3.70
C ASP A 478 8.93 14.79 -3.13
N LEU A 479 9.61 15.68 -3.87
CA LEU A 479 10.83 16.35 -3.41
C LEU A 479 10.60 17.14 -2.11
N ILE A 480 9.53 17.93 -2.06
CA ILE A 480 9.16 18.72 -0.87
C ILE A 480 8.83 17.80 0.31
N VAL A 481 8.08 16.71 0.09
CA VAL A 481 7.76 15.72 1.14
C VAL A 481 9.04 15.06 1.67
N LYS A 482 9.97 14.67 0.79
CA LYS A 482 11.26 14.11 1.20
C LYS A 482 12.12 15.11 1.99
N PHE A 483 12.13 16.37 1.58
CA PHE A 483 12.77 17.43 2.35
C PHE A 483 12.13 17.60 3.73
N LEU A 484 10.81 17.72 3.79
CA LEU A 484 10.07 17.85 5.04
C LEU A 484 10.28 16.64 5.97
N SER A 485 10.45 15.45 5.42
CA SER A 485 10.76 14.26 6.22
C SER A 485 12.10 14.38 6.94
N GLN A 486 13.10 15.01 6.33
CA GLN A 486 14.40 15.26 6.95
C GLN A 486 14.35 16.39 7.99
N THR A 487 13.44 17.32 7.87
CA THR A 487 13.21 18.44 8.80
C THR A 487 12.05 18.19 9.77
N HIS A 488 11.64 16.93 9.92
CA HIS A 488 10.55 16.51 10.80
C HIS A 488 9.22 17.27 10.58
N PHE A 489 8.93 17.64 9.33
CA PHE A 489 7.73 18.37 8.93
C PHE A 489 7.51 19.68 9.71
N SER A 490 8.61 20.36 10.07
CA SER A 490 8.58 21.61 10.86
C SER A 490 8.34 22.86 10.01
N ASP A 491 8.51 22.79 8.68
CA ASP A 491 8.39 23.95 7.79
C ASP A 491 6.95 24.13 7.30
N GLU A 492 6.21 25.05 7.94
CA GLU A 492 4.82 25.33 7.62
C GLU A 492 4.63 25.96 6.24
N GLU A 493 5.56 26.77 5.75
CA GLU A 493 5.45 27.43 4.44
C GLU A 493 5.48 26.37 3.32
N LEU A 494 6.41 25.42 3.41
CA LEU A 494 6.49 24.31 2.46
C LEU A 494 5.31 23.34 2.58
N LEU A 495 4.81 23.08 3.78
CA LEU A 495 3.57 22.33 3.97
C LEU A 495 2.39 23.02 3.27
N LEU A 496 2.24 24.32 3.44
CA LEU A 496 1.19 25.07 2.76
C LEU A 496 1.39 25.09 1.23
N LYS A 497 2.64 25.11 0.78
CA LYS A 497 2.97 25.03 -0.65
C LYS A 497 2.48 23.75 -1.30
N LEU A 498 2.57 22.61 -0.61
CA LEU A 498 2.08 21.33 -1.10
C LEU A 498 0.58 21.32 -1.41
N LYS A 499 -0.23 22.20 -0.81
CA LYS A 499 -1.67 22.32 -1.15
C LYS A 499 -1.93 22.76 -2.59
N LYS A 500 -0.94 23.30 -3.29
CA LYS A 500 -1.04 23.63 -4.72
C LYS A 500 -0.99 22.39 -5.63
N ASN A 501 -0.51 21.26 -5.12
CA ASN A 501 -0.57 19.99 -5.85
C ASN A 501 -1.94 19.32 -5.60
N THR A 502 -2.64 18.97 -6.66
CA THR A 502 -4.00 18.41 -6.59
C THR A 502 -4.07 17.09 -5.82
N HIS A 503 -3.03 16.25 -5.91
CA HIS A 503 -2.98 14.96 -5.20
C HIS A 503 -2.65 15.11 -3.71
N MET A 504 -1.93 16.19 -3.32
CA MET A 504 -1.51 16.39 -1.94
C MET A 504 -2.45 17.30 -1.14
N LYS A 505 -3.29 18.09 -1.82
CA LYS A 505 -4.14 19.11 -1.21
C LYS A 505 -4.94 18.60 -0.03
N ASP A 506 -5.68 17.53 -0.21
CA ASP A 506 -6.58 16.98 0.81
C ASP A 506 -5.79 16.35 1.97
N ILE A 507 -4.71 15.64 1.67
CA ILE A 507 -3.82 15.05 2.68
C ILE A 507 -3.19 16.14 3.55
N ILE A 508 -2.68 17.20 2.94
CA ILE A 508 -2.08 18.32 3.68
C ILE A 508 -3.12 19.09 4.49
N ASN A 509 -4.36 19.22 3.99
CA ASN A 509 -5.45 19.78 4.78
C ASN A 509 -5.70 18.96 6.05
N VAL A 510 -5.81 17.64 5.92
CA VAL A 510 -5.98 16.73 7.07
C VAL A 510 -4.77 16.84 8.01
N PHE A 511 -3.57 16.82 7.47
CA PHE A 511 -2.33 16.93 8.25
C PHE A 511 -2.24 18.24 9.05
N THR A 512 -2.59 19.39 8.45
CA THR A 512 -2.45 20.71 9.07
C THR A 512 -3.59 21.09 9.99
N THR A 513 -4.81 20.67 9.69
CA THR A 513 -6.01 21.08 10.42
C THR A 513 -6.58 20.03 11.35
N GLY A 514 -6.18 18.76 11.19
CA GLY A 514 -6.82 17.60 11.81
C GLY A 514 -8.27 17.36 11.35
N LYS A 515 -8.81 18.25 10.48
CA LYS A 515 -10.18 18.15 10.00
C LYS A 515 -10.22 17.49 8.63
N ILE A 516 -11.08 16.50 8.48
CA ILE A 516 -11.38 15.87 7.21
C ILE A 516 -12.47 16.71 6.54
N ASN A 517 -12.06 17.68 5.71
CA ASN A 517 -12.98 18.58 5.00
C ASN A 517 -13.45 17.98 3.67
N CYS A 518 -12.64 17.11 3.06
CA CYS A 518 -13.10 16.37 1.91
C CYS A 518 -13.93 15.20 2.41
N VAL A 519 -15.05 15.06 1.82
CA VAL A 519 -15.91 13.92 2.00
C VAL A 519 -15.15 12.76 1.36
N SER A 520 -14.53 11.93 2.20
CA SER A 520 -14.23 10.59 1.74
C SER A 520 -15.58 10.01 1.36
N PRO A 521 -15.74 9.56 0.11
CA PRO A 521 -17.04 9.02 -0.29
C PRO A 521 -17.50 8.00 0.73
N GLY A 522 -18.71 8.10 1.14
CA GLY A 522 -19.32 7.00 1.83
C GLY A 522 -19.60 7.10 3.27
N TYR A 523 -19.94 8.27 3.79
CA TYR A 523 -20.62 8.21 5.05
C TYR A 523 -21.64 9.29 5.25
N TYR A 524 -22.68 8.81 5.81
CA TYR A 524 -23.56 9.51 6.69
C TYR A 524 -22.87 9.65 8.04
N GLY A 525 -23.06 10.72 8.74
CA GLY A 525 -22.71 10.80 10.17
C GLY A 525 -23.62 9.92 11.01
N LEU A 526 -23.82 8.66 10.59
CA LEU A 526 -24.68 7.72 11.28
C LEU A 526 -24.13 7.41 12.66
N SER A 527 -24.99 7.44 13.66
CA SER A 527 -24.67 6.98 15.00
C SER A 527 -24.44 5.46 15.01
N CYS A 528 -23.73 4.96 16.03
CA CYS A 528 -23.56 3.51 16.19
C CYS A 528 -24.88 2.75 16.32
N MET A 529 -25.93 3.39 16.87
CA MET A 529 -27.24 2.81 16.95
C MET A 529 -27.87 2.64 15.57
N GLN A 530 -27.77 3.67 14.72
CA GLN A 530 -28.24 3.63 13.34
C GLN A 530 -27.51 2.59 12.50
N ILE A 531 -26.18 2.48 12.64
CA ILE A 531 -25.39 1.44 11.99
C ILE A 531 -25.86 0.03 12.39
N ARG A 532 -26.16 -0.17 13.68
CA ARG A 532 -26.71 -1.46 14.16
C ARG A 532 -28.07 -1.76 13.56
N GLN A 533 -28.94 -0.76 13.44
CA GLN A 533 -30.24 -0.91 12.81
C GLN A 533 -30.14 -1.26 11.33
N ILE A 534 -29.26 -0.58 10.60
CA ILE A 534 -28.96 -0.89 9.18
C ILE A 534 -28.40 -2.32 9.04
N ALA A 535 -27.55 -2.76 9.96
CA ALA A 535 -26.99 -4.12 9.93
C ALA A 535 -28.06 -5.23 10.00
N GLU A 536 -29.27 -4.89 10.46
CA GLU A 536 -30.43 -5.79 10.45
C GLU A 536 -31.22 -5.77 9.14
N MET A 537 -30.83 -4.90 8.21
CA MET A 537 -31.51 -4.67 6.93
C MET A 537 -30.56 -4.99 5.76
N PRO A 538 -30.45 -6.26 5.32
CA PRO A 538 -29.51 -6.66 4.26
C PRO A 538 -29.68 -5.85 2.97
N GLU A 539 -30.92 -5.54 2.57
CA GLU A 539 -31.21 -4.77 1.35
C GLU A 539 -30.64 -3.34 1.46
N VAL A 540 -30.69 -2.69 2.62
CA VAL A 540 -30.09 -1.37 2.86
C VAL A 540 -28.57 -1.46 2.78
N ILE A 541 -27.98 -2.49 3.40
CA ILE A 541 -26.52 -2.73 3.38
C ILE A 541 -26.02 -2.83 1.93
N ASP A 542 -26.68 -3.60 1.08
CA ASP A 542 -26.28 -3.79 -0.30
C ASP A 542 -26.37 -2.47 -1.09
N GLN A 543 -27.42 -1.69 -0.91
CA GLN A 543 -27.56 -0.39 -1.57
C GLN A 543 -26.50 0.61 -1.06
N THR A 544 -26.26 0.66 0.25
CA THR A 544 -25.19 1.49 0.85
C THR A 544 -23.83 1.13 0.27
N ARG A 545 -23.52 -0.16 0.14
CA ARG A 545 -22.27 -0.64 -0.45
C ARG A 545 -22.12 -0.19 -1.90
N LEU A 546 -23.14 -0.40 -2.73
CA LEU A 546 -23.13 -0.02 -4.15
C LEU A 546 -23.01 1.50 -4.33
N ARG A 547 -23.71 2.26 -3.50
CA ARG A 547 -23.60 3.72 -3.45
C ARG A 547 -22.16 4.18 -3.18
N VAL A 548 -21.56 3.65 -2.12
CA VAL A 548 -20.19 4.01 -1.72
C VAL A 548 -19.16 3.67 -2.81
N LEU A 549 -19.32 2.53 -3.48
CA LEU A 549 -18.45 2.17 -4.59
C LEU A 549 -18.60 3.16 -5.75
N SER A 550 -19.84 3.50 -6.12
CA SER A 550 -20.13 4.47 -7.18
C SER A 550 -19.60 5.86 -6.88
N GLU A 551 -19.71 6.33 -5.63
CA GLU A 551 -19.11 7.59 -5.16
C GLU A 551 -17.58 7.61 -5.34
N LYS A 552 -16.93 6.51 -5.01
CA LYS A 552 -15.47 6.38 -5.14
C LYS A 552 -14.99 6.36 -6.59
N GLU A 553 -15.82 5.84 -7.47
CA GLU A 553 -15.57 5.85 -8.92
C GLU A 553 -15.90 7.20 -9.56
N GLY A 554 -16.51 8.13 -8.80
CA GLY A 554 -16.99 9.41 -9.32
C GLY A 554 -18.28 9.30 -10.13
N SER A 555 -18.96 8.14 -10.09
CA SER A 555 -20.20 7.86 -10.81
C SER A 555 -21.42 8.35 -10.03
N TYR A 556 -21.55 9.69 -9.86
CA TYR A 556 -22.58 10.28 -8.99
C TYR A 556 -24.00 10.03 -9.43
N SER A 557 -24.24 9.86 -10.72
CA SER A 557 -25.56 9.46 -11.25
C SER A 557 -25.99 8.07 -10.78
N VAL A 558 -25.04 7.12 -10.72
CA VAL A 558 -25.29 5.76 -10.18
C VAL A 558 -25.42 5.80 -8.66
N ALA A 559 -24.59 6.57 -8.00
CA ALA A 559 -24.64 6.76 -6.54
C ALA A 559 -26.00 7.35 -6.10
N LEU A 560 -26.57 8.29 -6.86
CA LEU A 560 -27.87 8.88 -6.61
C LEU A 560 -28.99 7.82 -6.65
N ASN A 561 -28.96 6.90 -7.62
CA ASN A 561 -29.91 5.80 -7.70
C ASN A 561 -29.86 4.88 -6.48
N HIS A 562 -28.65 4.55 -6.02
CA HIS A 562 -28.47 3.75 -4.82
C HIS A 562 -28.92 4.48 -3.56
N LEU A 563 -28.70 5.80 -3.47
CA LEU A 563 -29.19 6.64 -2.39
C LEU A 563 -30.72 6.57 -2.24
N LEU A 564 -31.42 6.64 -3.36
CA LEU A 564 -32.87 6.49 -3.41
C LEU A 564 -33.30 5.08 -2.97
N ASN A 565 -32.62 4.06 -3.45
CA ASN A 565 -32.90 2.68 -3.08
C ASN A 565 -32.68 2.41 -1.59
N GLU A 566 -31.72 3.09 -0.93
CA GLU A 566 -31.54 3.03 0.52
C GLU A 566 -32.78 3.51 1.26
N ILE A 567 -33.34 4.68 0.87
CA ILE A 567 -34.58 5.19 1.47
C ILE A 567 -35.72 4.18 1.29
N HIS A 568 -35.87 3.64 0.08
CA HIS A 568 -36.90 2.64 -0.22
C HIS A 568 -36.76 1.40 0.64
N ALA A 569 -35.55 0.87 0.78
CA ALA A 569 -35.31 -0.32 1.59
C ALA A 569 -35.63 -0.08 3.06
N VAL A 570 -35.31 1.09 3.61
CA VAL A 570 -35.66 1.49 4.97
C VAL A 570 -37.17 1.62 5.14
N CYS A 571 -37.85 2.33 4.25
CA CYS A 571 -39.30 2.50 4.28
C CYS A 571 -40.03 1.14 4.22
N LYS A 572 -39.60 0.27 3.30
CA LYS A 572 -40.15 -1.09 3.17
C LYS A 572 -40.00 -1.93 4.43
N LYS A 573 -38.88 -1.82 5.10
CA LYS A 573 -38.61 -2.56 6.35
C LYS A 573 -39.42 -2.05 7.52
N LYS A 574 -39.77 -0.78 7.54
CA LYS A 574 -40.60 -0.13 8.58
C LYS A 574 -42.12 -0.27 8.32
N GLU A 575 -42.53 -1.34 7.62
CA GLU A 575 -43.94 -1.71 7.33
C GLU A 575 -44.65 -0.78 6.35
N TYR A 576 -43.91 -0.09 5.51
CA TYR A 576 -44.51 0.59 4.41
C TYR A 576 -45.09 -0.44 3.40
N LYS A 577 -46.41 -0.54 3.31
CA LYS A 577 -47.11 -1.40 2.34
C LYS A 577 -47.02 -0.76 0.96
N VAL A 578 -45.99 -1.05 0.21
CA VAL A 578 -45.91 -0.75 -1.22
C VAL A 578 -46.53 -1.92 -1.99
N ASP A 579 -47.45 -1.64 -2.87
CA ASP A 579 -47.84 -2.57 -3.91
C ASP A 579 -46.60 -2.90 -4.74
N ARG A 580 -46.27 -4.17 -4.92
CA ARG A 580 -44.94 -4.67 -5.32
C ARG A 580 -44.46 -4.16 -6.69
N ASP A 581 -45.29 -3.50 -7.49
CA ASP A 581 -45.00 -3.24 -8.90
C ASP A 581 -44.90 -1.75 -9.28
N LYS A 582 -45.12 -0.80 -8.39
CA LYS A 582 -44.98 0.63 -8.71
C LYS A 582 -44.30 1.42 -7.60
N TYR A 583 -43.23 2.08 -7.96
CA TYR A 583 -42.58 3.14 -7.19
C TYR A 583 -43.52 4.36 -7.12
N ASP A 584 -44.29 4.52 -6.04
CA ASP A 584 -45.11 5.72 -5.85
C ASP A 584 -44.41 6.68 -4.88
N VAL A 585 -43.83 7.75 -5.45
CA VAL A 585 -43.20 8.85 -4.70
C VAL A 585 -44.11 9.40 -3.61
N ASN A 586 -45.41 9.55 -3.90
CA ASN A 586 -46.36 10.14 -2.96
C ASN A 586 -46.52 9.24 -1.71
N GLN A 587 -46.48 7.94 -1.90
CA GLN A 587 -46.52 7.00 -0.78
C GLN A 587 -45.31 7.12 0.11
N VAL A 588 -44.08 7.20 -0.47
CA VAL A 588 -42.86 7.42 0.31
C VAL A 588 -42.95 8.75 1.08
N ILE A 589 -43.35 9.83 0.42
CA ILE A 589 -43.47 11.13 1.07
C ILE A 589 -44.52 11.12 2.18
N ASN A 590 -45.64 10.47 1.99
CA ASN A 590 -46.65 10.32 3.04
C ASN A 590 -46.14 9.50 4.22
N PHE A 591 -45.41 8.43 3.96
CA PHE A 591 -44.77 7.64 5.00
C PHE A 591 -43.74 8.48 5.82
N LEU A 592 -42.91 9.26 5.14
CA LEU A 592 -41.94 10.15 5.81
C LEU A 592 -42.66 11.18 6.69
N ARG A 593 -43.75 11.78 6.20
CA ARG A 593 -44.55 12.74 6.98
C ARG A 593 -45.20 12.10 8.20
N LEU A 594 -45.69 10.86 8.09
CA LEU A 594 -46.25 10.11 9.19
C LEU A 594 -45.23 9.72 10.25
N ASN A 595 -43.94 9.75 9.93
CA ASN A 595 -42.82 9.52 10.85
C ASN A 595 -42.10 10.84 11.22
N ASP A 596 -42.83 11.96 11.22
CA ASP A 596 -42.38 13.29 11.68
C ASP A 596 -41.18 13.87 10.94
N VAL A 597 -40.88 13.40 9.73
CA VAL A 597 -39.83 13.97 8.89
C VAL A 597 -40.27 15.35 8.41
N SER A 598 -39.40 16.35 8.55
CA SER A 598 -39.72 17.72 8.22
C SER A 598 -40.16 17.90 6.75
N HIS A 599 -41.04 18.89 6.51
CA HIS A 599 -41.56 19.16 5.15
C HIS A 599 -40.42 19.49 4.17
N GLU A 600 -39.39 20.19 4.59
CA GLU A 600 -38.23 20.53 3.78
C GLU A 600 -37.47 19.29 3.32
N VAL A 601 -37.20 18.34 4.23
CA VAL A 601 -36.55 17.06 3.90
C VAL A 601 -37.43 16.23 2.97
N CYS A 602 -38.74 16.19 3.20
CA CYS A 602 -39.68 15.51 2.32
C CYS A 602 -39.68 16.10 0.90
N LEU A 603 -39.59 17.41 0.77
CA LEU A 603 -39.48 18.08 -0.53
C LEU A 603 -38.17 17.72 -1.25
N LYS A 604 -37.04 17.69 -0.52
CA LYS A 604 -35.75 17.26 -1.08
C LYS A 604 -35.74 15.80 -1.52
N VAL A 605 -36.39 14.91 -0.76
CA VAL A 605 -36.57 13.52 -1.18
C VAL A 605 -37.43 13.43 -2.43
N ARG A 606 -38.51 14.23 -2.57
CA ARG A 606 -39.31 14.29 -3.79
C ARG A 606 -38.45 14.74 -4.99
N ASN A 607 -37.70 15.81 -4.84
CA ASN A 607 -36.78 16.31 -5.89
C ASN A 607 -35.72 15.27 -6.26
N LEU A 608 -35.28 14.44 -5.31
CA LEU A 608 -34.39 13.32 -5.58
C LEU A 608 -35.00 12.27 -6.52
N PHE A 609 -36.31 11.97 -6.36
CA PHE A 609 -37.04 11.10 -7.28
C PHE A 609 -37.09 11.68 -8.69
N ASP A 610 -37.50 12.96 -8.80
CA ASP A 610 -37.58 13.66 -10.08
C ASP A 610 -36.21 13.71 -10.77
N ARG A 611 -35.17 13.95 -10.00
CA ARG A 611 -33.80 14.01 -10.51
C ARG A 611 -33.25 12.64 -10.96
N ARG A 612 -33.63 11.57 -10.26
CA ARG A 612 -33.31 10.21 -10.68
C ARG A 612 -33.98 9.92 -12.02
N ASP A 613 -35.28 10.27 -12.18
CA ASP A 613 -36.03 9.98 -13.39
C ASP A 613 -35.52 10.80 -14.60
N SER A 614 -34.89 11.95 -14.38
CA SER A 614 -34.20 12.73 -15.43
C SER A 614 -32.74 12.31 -15.68
N ASN A 615 -32.27 11.22 -15.07
CA ASN A 615 -30.92 10.73 -15.17
C ASN A 615 -30.80 9.68 -16.28
N SER A 616 -29.79 9.79 -17.14
CA SER A 616 -29.52 8.91 -18.29
C SER A 616 -29.41 7.43 -17.97
N ILE A 617 -28.99 7.10 -16.72
CA ILE A 617 -28.83 5.71 -16.29
C ILE A 617 -30.16 5.05 -15.93
N SER A 618 -31.10 5.83 -15.41
CA SER A 618 -32.42 5.32 -15.00
C SER A 618 -33.38 5.10 -16.18
N HIS A 619 -33.25 5.92 -17.20
CA HIS A 619 -34.09 5.87 -18.38
C HIS A 619 -33.28 5.99 -19.69
N PRO A 620 -32.51 4.94 -20.06
CA PRO A 620 -31.79 4.93 -21.31
C PRO A 620 -32.78 4.82 -22.47
N GLY A 621 -32.96 5.90 -23.25
CA GLY A 621 -33.72 5.88 -24.49
C GLY A 621 -35.01 6.70 -24.54
N SER A 622 -35.30 7.59 -23.59
CA SER A 622 -36.33 8.60 -23.74
C SER A 622 -35.80 9.75 -24.61
N ASP A 623 -36.43 9.98 -25.75
CA ASP A 623 -36.08 11.00 -26.78
C ASP A 623 -36.11 12.44 -26.26
N ASP A 624 -36.70 12.70 -25.10
CA ASP A 624 -36.86 14.04 -24.51
C ASP A 624 -35.87 14.36 -23.38
N SER A 625 -35.03 13.43 -22.98
CA SER A 625 -34.04 13.65 -21.90
C SER A 625 -32.73 14.08 -22.48
N ILE A 626 -32.41 15.36 -22.40
CA ILE A 626 -31.03 15.77 -22.27
C ILE A 626 -30.54 15.06 -21.00
N ALA A 627 -29.80 13.98 -21.22
CA ALA A 627 -29.28 13.14 -20.14
C ALA A 627 -28.25 13.96 -19.33
N TRP A 628 -28.71 14.56 -18.26
CA TRP A 628 -27.87 15.38 -17.38
C TRP A 628 -27.15 14.46 -16.41
N GLU A 629 -25.84 14.45 -16.48
CA GLU A 629 -25.03 13.83 -15.45
C GLU A 629 -25.24 14.57 -14.12
N VAL A 630 -25.34 13.81 -13.04
CA VAL A 630 -25.41 14.38 -11.70
C VAL A 630 -24.03 14.86 -11.31
N THR A 631 -23.89 16.15 -10.97
CA THR A 631 -22.62 16.70 -10.50
C THR A 631 -22.30 16.23 -9.08
N ARG A 632 -21.04 16.36 -8.71
CA ARG A 632 -20.58 16.03 -7.34
C ARG A 632 -21.30 16.85 -6.28
N GLU A 633 -21.41 18.16 -6.52
CA GLU A 633 -22.04 19.11 -5.61
C GLU A 633 -23.52 18.84 -5.43
N GLU A 634 -24.21 18.57 -6.53
CA GLU A 634 -25.62 18.21 -6.56
C GLU A 634 -25.89 16.92 -5.79
N TYR A 635 -25.05 15.91 -6.01
CA TYR A 635 -25.17 14.63 -5.29
C TYR A 635 -25.03 14.84 -3.77
N TRP A 636 -24.07 15.65 -3.32
CA TRP A 636 -23.84 15.86 -1.89
C TRP A 636 -24.95 16.66 -1.21
N ASP A 637 -25.64 17.57 -1.93
CA ASP A 637 -26.83 18.25 -1.38
C ASP A 637 -27.96 17.24 -1.10
N TYR A 638 -28.20 16.31 -2.03
CA TYR A 638 -29.17 15.24 -1.80
C TYR A 638 -28.73 14.31 -0.66
N TYR A 639 -27.47 13.93 -0.65
CA TYR A 639 -26.92 13.05 0.37
C TYR A 639 -27.13 13.58 1.80
N GLU A 640 -26.81 14.85 2.06
CA GLU A 640 -27.01 15.48 3.37
C GLU A 640 -28.49 15.48 3.79
N ASN A 641 -29.40 15.69 2.88
CA ASN A 641 -30.82 15.72 3.16
C ASN A 641 -31.40 14.31 3.37
N VAL A 642 -30.90 13.33 2.65
CA VAL A 642 -31.25 11.91 2.88
C VAL A 642 -30.71 11.43 4.23
N GLY A 643 -29.49 11.83 4.60
CA GLY A 643 -28.94 11.56 5.93
C GLY A 643 -29.87 12.04 7.04
N LYS A 644 -30.39 13.27 6.93
CA LYS A 644 -31.41 13.79 7.87
C LYS A 644 -32.68 12.95 7.87
N CYS A 645 -33.13 12.51 6.69
CA CYS A 645 -34.31 11.62 6.58
C CYS A 645 -34.07 10.28 7.27
N LEU A 646 -32.91 9.67 7.07
CA LEU A 646 -32.55 8.41 7.72
C LEU A 646 -32.43 8.56 9.25
N ASP A 647 -31.96 9.71 9.76
CA ASP A 647 -31.93 10.02 11.18
C ASP A 647 -33.30 9.95 11.85
N PHE A 648 -34.35 10.36 11.15
CA PHE A 648 -35.73 10.23 11.64
C PHE A 648 -36.30 8.82 11.49
N LEU A 649 -35.88 8.08 10.49
CA LEU A 649 -36.42 6.75 10.19
C LEU A 649 -35.75 5.62 10.96
N LEU A 650 -34.49 5.79 11.36
CA LEU A 650 -33.69 4.81 12.09
C LEU A 650 -33.60 5.12 13.59
#